data_928d8acf59a953cab2ae42969094ea84
#
_entry.id   928d8acf59a953cab2ae42969094ea84
#
_cell.length_a   1.000
_cell.length_b   1.000
_cell.length_c   1.000
_cell.angle_alpha   90.00
_cell.angle_beta   90.00
_cell.angle_gamma   90.00
#
_symmetry.space_group_name_H-M   'P 1'
#
loop_
_entity.id
_entity.type
_entity.pdbx_description
1 polymer ?
#
loop_
_entity_poly.entity_id
_entity_poly.type
_entity_poly.pdbx_seq_one_letter_code
_entity_poly.pdbx_strand_id
1 'polypeptide(L)'
;MKHHFFALLTLLLVSTSAVAQTNTKVTDVWVVFKTHFDLGFTDLPENVFKRYREEMMDKALGVIEKNTNQPKEKQFAWTVPGWPLQAQILGPLQDADRKARIGKAIKDGTIVVHGLPFTTHTESLDYEDLVRGLGYSSQINRTYGLPLTISAKMTDVPSHSWVMPTLLNHAGIKFLQLGCNPASQYPRFPELFWWEGADGSKILCNYTALYGSDIKPTKNWPSRNYLAMQMTGDNHGPPSEKEIDRLLAYAKKEMPGVRIHFGTLDDFVKAVLAENPKLPTVKGDTPDTWIQGLLSNPQETKIARNIRPLESVLDGLHTQMGIWGITSESISGKLAKSYEQSLLYAEHTWGMNAEYGPRYSYGDDWKKWLAEAEAEPIPENDDYSKLKNSDSRNTKLGSKRKWLNSYDKKREYILNTNKIVGDELKAHLNLLAKSVNVAGKRLVVYNPLPWKRSAIIENPWEKGKSFYVKEIEASGYVSYAQNDLKELTLTSDAQSSFSTPYFKIVFDLSRGGIASLIEKRTGRELVDQSSKYAIGQFLHERFSTAEVDQWFNAYSRVKDGWGLNDLGKPGMINAEKAPYLTFTPNDWRISVSHSDIEDVATLTALHTNGFAKHYALTFTFPRNAAYVDVEWFVDGKTPDKQPEGGWLCFPFAVKQPTFTVGRLGGPVNPATDIIQGTNKYLMAVNSGVSITASDKSGAALSPMDSPLISLGEPGLWKFSLDHEPKIPSVFVNVYNNMWNTNFPLWQEGTWSEKVRIWVVDKHTATVPNLVQNSWEARLPLLTGIAEGEAGKLAAKKDGLAISRGSVLVTAFGENPDGNGTVLRLWEQGGLSGNVTVTLPKGSAYTKATPVNLRGEVKGKELAISNNKLTFPLNRYAPASFILK
;
A
#
# COMPACT_ATOMS: atom_id res chain seq x y z
N MET A 1 34.45 25.03 -12.64
CA MET A 1 34.51 25.20 -11.17
C MET A 1 34.60 23.82 -10.57
N LYS A 2 35.79 23.38 -10.29
CA LYS A 2 36.12 22.06 -9.74
C LYS A 2 36.28 22.26 -8.22
N HIS A 3 35.85 21.27 -7.42
CA HIS A 3 35.97 21.16 -5.96
C HIS A 3 34.77 21.69 -5.18
N HIS A 4 33.77 20.82 -4.96
CA HIS A 4 32.91 20.86 -3.74
C HIS A 4 32.10 19.56 -3.57
N PHE A 5 32.72 18.40 -3.62
CA PHE A 5 32.02 17.12 -3.33
C PHE A 5 32.77 16.17 -2.40
N PHE A 6 33.78 16.67 -1.68
CA PHE A 6 34.53 15.89 -0.68
C PHE A 6 34.35 16.44 0.75
N ALA A 7 33.42 17.38 0.97
CA ALA A 7 33.30 18.11 2.21
C ALA A 7 32.21 17.64 3.18
N LEU A 8 31.45 16.56 2.87
CA LEU A 8 30.41 16.09 3.80
C LEU A 8 30.88 15.03 4.82
N LEU A 9 32.16 14.66 4.78
CA LEU A 9 32.76 13.81 5.83
C LEU A 9 33.73 14.56 6.73
N THR A 10 33.91 15.88 6.59
CA THR A 10 34.96 16.62 7.29
C THR A 10 34.47 17.83 8.12
N LEU A 11 33.19 18.05 8.26
CA LEU A 11 32.67 19.20 9.01
C LEU A 11 32.05 18.84 10.37
N LEU A 12 32.51 17.75 10.98
CA LEU A 12 32.21 17.39 12.40
C LEU A 12 33.48 17.25 13.24
N LEU A 13 34.48 18.02 12.92
CA LEU A 13 35.76 18.02 13.66
C LEU A 13 36.14 19.43 14.14
N VAL A 14 35.28 20.11 14.90
CA VAL A 14 35.75 21.09 15.92
C VAL A 14 34.70 21.14 17.03
N SER A 15 35.05 20.60 18.12
CA SER A 15 34.89 20.96 19.53
C SER A 15 34.31 19.85 20.41
N THR A 16 35.08 19.62 21.41
CA THR A 16 34.97 18.77 22.60
C THR A 16 35.51 17.36 22.42
N SER A 17 36.66 17.15 22.98
CA SER A 17 37.26 15.87 23.37
C SER A 17 36.40 15.15 24.40
N ALA A 18 35.18 14.74 24.00
CA ALA A 18 34.51 13.66 24.67
C ALA A 18 35.11 12.38 24.08
N VAL A 19 36.04 11.74 24.79
CA VAL A 19 36.46 10.38 24.55
C VAL A 19 35.17 9.56 24.42
N ALA A 20 34.85 9.17 23.20
CA ALA A 20 33.70 8.34 22.94
C ALA A 20 33.94 7.01 23.65
N GLN A 21 33.23 6.83 24.76
CA GLN A 21 33.32 5.63 25.57
C GLN A 21 32.82 4.47 24.71
N THR A 22 33.73 3.59 24.27
CA THR A 22 33.41 2.37 23.53
C THR A 22 32.44 1.53 24.35
N ASN A 23 31.44 0.94 23.72
CA ASN A 23 30.52 0.01 24.36
C ASN A 23 31.31 -1.23 24.78
N THR A 24 31.57 -1.36 26.09
CA THR A 24 32.37 -2.46 26.66
C THR A 24 31.66 -3.81 26.62
N LYS A 25 30.38 -3.85 26.24
CA LYS A 25 29.59 -5.08 26.14
C LYS A 25 29.68 -5.75 24.76
N VAL A 26 29.95 -5.00 23.69
CA VAL A 26 30.03 -5.56 22.33
C VAL A 26 31.35 -6.32 22.15
N THR A 27 31.28 -7.59 21.78
CA THR A 27 32.45 -8.45 21.49
C THR A 27 32.53 -8.83 20.01
N ASP A 28 31.39 -8.75 19.28
CA ASP A 28 31.29 -9.18 17.90
C ASP A 28 30.55 -8.12 17.08
N VAL A 29 31.09 -7.72 15.94
CA VAL A 29 30.49 -6.81 14.98
C VAL A 29 30.26 -7.56 13.68
N TRP A 30 29.00 -7.65 13.28
CA TRP A 30 28.56 -8.26 12.04
C TRP A 30 28.42 -7.18 10.97
N VAL A 31 29.33 -7.16 10.03
CA VAL A 31 29.34 -6.21 8.92
C VAL A 31 28.55 -6.81 7.75
N VAL A 32 27.45 -6.17 7.40
CA VAL A 32 26.59 -6.59 6.30
C VAL A 32 26.62 -5.52 5.19
N PHE A 33 27.15 -5.90 4.03
CA PHE A 33 27.16 -5.03 2.86
C PHE A 33 25.85 -5.20 2.10
N LYS A 34 25.18 -4.09 1.81
CA LYS A 34 23.87 -4.06 1.15
C LYS A 34 23.82 -3.04 0.02
N THR A 35 22.81 -3.16 -0.82
CA THR A 35 22.38 -2.09 -1.73
C THR A 35 21.07 -1.47 -1.23
N HIS A 36 20.81 -0.23 -1.64
CA HIS A 36 19.48 0.39 -1.63
C HIS A 36 18.98 0.41 -3.07
N PHE A 37 17.81 -0.18 -3.28
CA PHE A 37 17.18 -0.27 -4.60
C PHE A 37 16.06 0.76 -4.67
N ASP A 38 16.15 1.61 -5.70
CA ASP A 38 15.13 2.55 -6.14
C ASP A 38 14.67 2.16 -7.54
N LEU A 39 13.38 2.06 -7.75
CA LEU A 39 12.82 1.63 -9.02
C LEU A 39 13.07 2.61 -10.17
N GLY A 40 13.27 3.88 -9.88
CA GLY A 40 13.41 4.90 -10.90
C GLY A 40 13.92 6.27 -10.43
N PHE A 41 14.41 6.38 -9.18
CA PHE A 41 14.85 7.65 -8.59
C PHE A 41 16.05 8.27 -9.29
N THR A 42 17.05 7.44 -9.60
CA THR A 42 18.33 7.89 -10.19
C THR A 42 18.32 7.94 -11.72
N ASP A 43 17.41 7.20 -12.36
CA ASP A 43 17.20 7.13 -13.80
C ASP A 43 15.85 6.49 -14.11
N LEU A 44 15.49 6.31 -15.40
CA LEU A 44 14.36 5.48 -15.79
C LEU A 44 14.54 4.03 -15.32
N PRO A 45 13.45 3.33 -14.98
CA PRO A 45 13.51 1.97 -14.42
C PRO A 45 14.33 0.99 -15.25
N GLU A 46 14.21 1.02 -16.57
CA GLU A 46 14.93 0.13 -17.51
C GLU A 46 16.45 0.31 -17.41
N ASN A 47 16.92 1.54 -17.24
CA ASN A 47 18.33 1.87 -17.07
C ASN A 47 18.84 1.39 -15.71
N VAL A 48 18.06 1.57 -14.64
CA VAL A 48 18.36 1.02 -13.32
C VAL A 48 18.49 -0.50 -13.38
N PHE A 49 17.55 -1.20 -14.04
CA PHE A 49 17.60 -2.66 -14.20
C PHE A 49 18.82 -3.14 -14.95
N LYS A 50 19.18 -2.46 -16.05
CA LYS A 50 20.40 -2.76 -16.82
C LYS A 50 21.65 -2.62 -15.94
N ARG A 51 21.71 -1.55 -15.15
CA ARG A 51 22.81 -1.29 -14.23
C ARG A 51 22.97 -2.40 -13.18
N TYR A 52 21.87 -2.83 -12.58
CA TYR A 52 21.88 -3.97 -11.63
C TYR A 52 22.35 -5.25 -12.31
N ARG A 53 21.87 -5.53 -13.52
CA ARG A 53 22.21 -6.75 -14.28
C ARG A 53 23.68 -6.84 -14.66
N GLU A 54 24.29 -5.72 -15.04
CA GLU A 54 25.60 -5.66 -15.69
C GLU A 54 26.66 -5.07 -14.74
N GLU A 55 26.78 -3.76 -14.67
CA GLU A 55 27.85 -3.04 -13.97
C GLU A 55 27.99 -3.44 -12.49
N MET A 56 26.86 -3.47 -11.76
CA MET A 56 26.90 -3.79 -10.33
C MET A 56 27.25 -5.25 -10.10
N MET A 57 26.79 -6.17 -10.95
CA MET A 57 27.15 -7.58 -10.84
C MET A 57 28.60 -7.82 -11.18
N ASP A 58 29.14 -7.21 -12.23
CA ASP A 58 30.55 -7.34 -12.56
C ASP A 58 31.45 -6.83 -11.43
N LYS A 59 31.06 -5.70 -10.81
CA LYS A 59 31.75 -5.17 -9.64
C LYS A 59 31.67 -6.12 -8.44
N ALA A 60 30.47 -6.66 -8.15
CA ALA A 60 30.27 -7.59 -7.05
C ALA A 60 31.08 -8.88 -7.23
N LEU A 61 31.01 -9.50 -8.39
CA LEU A 61 31.76 -10.70 -8.73
C LEU A 61 33.26 -10.45 -8.66
N GLY A 62 33.74 -9.31 -9.15
CA GLY A 62 35.15 -8.93 -9.06
C GLY A 62 35.67 -8.80 -7.62
N VAL A 63 34.88 -8.20 -6.72
CA VAL A 63 35.24 -8.10 -5.30
C VAL A 63 35.20 -9.48 -4.64
N ILE A 64 34.18 -10.29 -4.94
CA ILE A 64 34.05 -11.67 -4.40
C ILE A 64 35.25 -12.53 -4.81
N GLU A 65 35.60 -12.55 -6.09
CA GLU A 65 36.70 -13.37 -6.64
C GLU A 65 38.06 -13.06 -6.00
N LYS A 66 38.35 -11.78 -5.79
CA LYS A 66 39.58 -11.34 -5.14
C LYS A 66 39.60 -11.63 -3.63
N ASN A 67 38.42 -11.70 -3.03
CA ASN A 67 38.25 -11.93 -1.59
C ASN A 67 38.14 -13.44 -1.22
N THR A 68 38.07 -14.32 -2.21
CA THR A 68 37.80 -15.77 -2.02
C THR A 68 38.85 -16.46 -1.10
N ASN A 69 40.11 -16.01 -1.06
CA ASN A 69 41.18 -16.60 -0.27
C ASN A 69 41.19 -16.13 1.19
N GLN A 70 40.28 -15.21 1.57
CA GLN A 70 40.18 -14.81 2.99
C GLN A 70 39.47 -15.89 3.82
N PRO A 71 39.73 -15.95 5.14
CA PRO A 71 38.92 -16.74 6.05
C PRO A 71 37.43 -16.43 5.89
N LYS A 72 36.57 -17.45 6.06
CA LYS A 72 35.13 -17.34 5.77
C LYS A 72 34.47 -16.13 6.47
N GLU A 73 34.84 -15.85 7.72
CA GLU A 73 34.37 -14.72 8.51
C GLU A 73 34.84 -13.34 8.01
N LYS A 74 35.70 -13.32 7.00
CA LYS A 74 36.22 -12.12 6.33
C LYS A 74 35.90 -12.10 4.84
N GLN A 75 35.18 -13.11 4.33
CA GLN A 75 34.74 -13.14 2.95
C GLN A 75 33.60 -12.14 2.75
N PHE A 76 33.78 -11.30 1.74
CA PHE A 76 32.76 -10.34 1.36
C PHE A 76 31.46 -11.05 0.92
N ALA A 77 30.33 -10.60 1.45
CA ALA A 77 29.00 -11.01 1.02
C ALA A 77 28.14 -9.77 0.69
N TRP A 78 27.48 -9.79 -0.46
CA TRP A 78 26.61 -8.71 -0.87
C TRP A 78 25.14 -9.09 -0.75
N THR A 79 24.38 -8.32 0.05
CA THR A 79 22.95 -8.54 0.30
C THR A 79 22.11 -7.74 -0.69
N VAL A 80 21.27 -8.42 -1.46
CA VAL A 80 20.42 -7.87 -2.52
C VAL A 80 18.94 -8.13 -2.20
N PRO A 81 18.01 -7.21 -2.55
CA PRO A 81 16.58 -7.46 -2.39
C PRO A 81 16.07 -8.58 -3.30
N GLY A 82 14.95 -9.21 -2.91
CA GLY A 82 14.43 -10.41 -3.58
C GLY A 82 14.07 -10.19 -5.05
N TRP A 83 13.28 -9.16 -5.36
CA TRP A 83 12.82 -8.93 -6.73
C TRP A 83 13.94 -8.54 -7.70
N PRO A 84 14.83 -7.54 -7.41
CA PRO A 84 15.94 -7.24 -8.29
C PRO A 84 16.83 -8.44 -8.59
N LEU A 85 17.11 -9.28 -7.58
CA LEU A 85 17.93 -10.47 -7.77
C LEU A 85 17.23 -11.51 -8.66
N GLN A 86 15.95 -11.82 -8.38
CA GLN A 86 15.22 -12.85 -9.11
C GLN A 86 14.81 -12.41 -10.52
N ALA A 87 14.18 -11.23 -10.63
CA ALA A 87 13.54 -10.80 -11.88
C ALA A 87 14.51 -10.13 -12.86
N GLN A 88 15.54 -9.43 -12.36
CA GLN A 88 16.46 -8.68 -13.19
C GLN A 88 17.84 -9.34 -13.29
N ILE A 89 18.48 -9.59 -12.16
CA ILE A 89 19.85 -10.10 -12.13
C ILE A 89 19.92 -11.56 -12.60
N LEU A 90 18.97 -12.40 -12.21
CA LEU A 90 18.84 -13.79 -12.68
C LEU A 90 17.82 -13.95 -13.82
N GLY A 91 17.23 -12.84 -14.26
CA GLY A 91 16.17 -12.80 -15.23
C GLY A 91 16.59 -13.27 -16.65
N PRO A 92 15.64 -13.27 -17.60
CA PRO A 92 15.89 -13.78 -18.96
C PRO A 92 16.86 -12.91 -19.78
N LEU A 93 17.05 -11.64 -19.41
CA LEU A 93 17.96 -10.73 -20.11
C LEU A 93 19.41 -10.79 -19.60
N GLN A 94 19.71 -11.66 -18.63
CA GLN A 94 21.06 -11.82 -18.10
C GLN A 94 21.92 -12.66 -19.06
N ASP A 95 23.18 -12.25 -19.22
CA ASP A 95 24.22 -13.05 -19.89
C ASP A 95 24.42 -14.41 -19.22
N ALA A 96 24.58 -15.48 -20.01
CA ALA A 96 24.63 -16.86 -19.52
C ALA A 96 25.83 -17.13 -18.61
N ASP A 97 27.03 -16.64 -18.97
CA ASP A 97 28.26 -16.83 -18.20
C ASP A 97 28.17 -16.05 -16.87
N ARG A 98 27.71 -14.79 -16.93
CA ARG A 98 27.46 -13.98 -15.73
C ARG A 98 26.43 -14.65 -14.83
N LYS A 99 25.32 -15.17 -15.38
CA LYS A 99 24.30 -15.91 -14.62
C LYS A 99 24.85 -17.15 -13.92
N ALA A 100 25.75 -17.90 -14.57
CA ALA A 100 26.42 -19.04 -13.96
C ALA A 100 27.33 -18.63 -12.80
N ARG A 101 28.12 -17.58 -12.95
CA ARG A 101 28.99 -17.00 -11.88
C ARG A 101 28.16 -16.50 -10.70
N ILE A 102 27.03 -15.80 -10.95
CA ILE A 102 26.09 -15.35 -9.93
C ILE A 102 25.50 -16.55 -9.19
N GLY A 103 25.06 -17.59 -9.91
CA GLY A 103 24.52 -18.81 -9.33
C GLY A 103 25.53 -19.52 -8.42
N LYS A 104 26.80 -19.54 -8.79
CA LYS A 104 27.89 -20.04 -7.91
C LYS A 104 28.03 -19.16 -6.66
N ALA A 105 28.08 -17.84 -6.80
CA ALA A 105 28.20 -16.90 -5.69
C ALA A 105 27.02 -16.99 -4.70
N ILE A 106 25.79 -17.26 -5.19
CA ILE A 106 24.62 -17.53 -4.35
C ILE A 106 24.83 -18.82 -3.54
N LYS A 107 25.25 -19.91 -4.18
CA LYS A 107 25.52 -21.20 -3.50
C LYS A 107 26.63 -21.08 -2.45
N ASP A 108 27.66 -20.29 -2.74
CA ASP A 108 28.79 -20.03 -1.83
C ASP A 108 28.41 -19.05 -0.69
N GLY A 109 27.24 -18.40 -0.75
CA GLY A 109 26.78 -17.44 0.26
C GLY A 109 27.45 -16.06 0.18
N THR A 110 28.03 -15.69 -0.96
CA THR A 110 28.69 -14.39 -1.21
C THR A 110 27.79 -13.39 -1.97
N ILE A 111 26.74 -13.86 -2.62
CA ILE A 111 25.56 -13.06 -3.00
C ILE A 111 24.37 -13.63 -2.23
N VAL A 112 23.71 -12.77 -1.44
CA VAL A 112 22.70 -13.17 -0.47
C VAL A 112 21.42 -12.40 -0.70
N VAL A 113 20.28 -13.05 -0.55
CA VAL A 113 18.96 -12.43 -0.62
C VAL A 113 18.36 -12.27 0.76
N HIS A 114 17.68 -11.15 1.02
CA HIS A 114 16.80 -10.99 2.18
C HIS A 114 15.33 -11.22 1.83
N GLY A 115 14.46 -11.44 2.84
CA GLY A 115 13.10 -11.93 2.68
C GLY A 115 12.11 -11.04 1.93
N LEU A 116 12.38 -9.73 1.79
CA LEU A 116 11.46 -8.77 1.15
C LEU A 116 11.87 -8.47 -0.30
N PRO A 117 10.91 -8.07 -1.16
CA PRO A 117 11.20 -7.77 -2.56
C PRO A 117 12.08 -6.53 -2.74
N PHE A 118 11.74 -5.44 -2.06
CA PHE A 118 12.38 -4.11 -2.02
C PHE A 118 11.70 -3.26 -0.95
N THR A 119 12.02 -1.97 -0.85
CA THR A 119 11.28 -1.03 0.03
C THR A 119 9.95 -0.66 -0.62
N THR A 120 8.86 -0.72 0.18
CA THR A 120 7.50 -0.41 -0.26
C THR A 120 6.80 0.51 0.72
N HIS A 121 5.82 1.28 0.23
CA HIS A 121 4.77 1.87 1.07
C HIS A 121 3.82 0.74 1.49
N THR A 122 4.12 0.07 2.60
CA THR A 122 3.41 -1.13 3.04
C THR A 122 1.92 -0.93 3.25
N GLU A 123 1.48 0.30 3.58
CA GLU A 123 0.07 0.65 3.76
C GLU A 123 -0.72 0.76 2.45
N SER A 124 -0.03 0.89 1.32
CA SER A 124 -0.66 0.98 0.00
C SER A 124 -1.06 -0.38 -0.57
N LEU A 125 -0.55 -1.47 -0.01
CA LEU A 125 -0.75 -2.85 -0.46
C LEU A 125 -1.93 -3.52 0.23
N ASP A 126 -2.42 -4.62 -0.34
CA ASP A 126 -3.30 -5.56 0.34
C ASP A 126 -2.50 -6.78 0.86
N TYR A 127 -3.15 -7.66 1.63
CA TYR A 127 -2.48 -8.78 2.33
C TYR A 127 -1.75 -9.73 1.38
N GLU A 128 -2.40 -10.09 0.26
CA GLU A 128 -1.81 -11.05 -0.67
C GLU A 128 -0.63 -10.47 -1.45
N ASP A 129 -0.63 -9.18 -1.81
CA ASP A 129 0.54 -8.52 -2.40
C ASP A 129 1.78 -8.68 -1.51
N LEU A 130 1.62 -8.43 -0.20
CA LEU A 130 2.71 -8.57 0.77
C LEU A 130 3.23 -10.01 0.84
N VAL A 131 2.34 -11.00 0.81
CA VAL A 131 2.71 -12.42 0.81
C VAL A 131 3.42 -12.80 -0.49
N ARG A 132 2.89 -12.39 -1.65
CA ARG A 132 3.51 -12.65 -2.97
C ARG A 132 4.89 -12.03 -3.08
N GLY A 133 5.10 -10.87 -2.46
CA GLY A 133 6.42 -10.24 -2.38
C GLY A 133 7.50 -11.11 -1.72
N LEU A 134 7.14 -11.97 -0.77
CA LEU A 134 8.07 -12.93 -0.11
C LEU A 134 8.49 -14.07 -1.05
N GLY A 135 7.73 -14.31 -2.11
CA GLY A 135 7.96 -15.38 -3.07
C GLY A 135 9.30 -15.24 -3.82
N TYR A 136 9.72 -14.02 -4.14
CA TYR A 136 10.95 -13.77 -4.91
C TYR A 136 12.20 -14.34 -4.22
N SER A 137 12.40 -14.01 -2.95
CA SER A 137 13.51 -14.54 -2.16
C SER A 137 13.40 -16.05 -1.92
N SER A 138 12.18 -16.52 -1.67
CA SER A 138 11.91 -17.94 -1.43
C SER A 138 12.21 -18.79 -2.66
N GLN A 139 11.86 -18.30 -3.86
CA GLN A 139 12.14 -19.00 -5.13
C GLN A 139 13.64 -19.08 -5.42
N ILE A 140 14.40 -18.00 -5.15
CA ILE A 140 15.87 -18.02 -5.28
C ILE A 140 16.45 -19.12 -4.40
N ASN A 141 16.11 -19.13 -3.11
CA ASN A 141 16.64 -20.11 -2.18
C ASN A 141 16.28 -21.56 -2.59
N ARG A 142 15.06 -21.81 -3.01
CA ARG A 142 14.63 -23.12 -3.52
C ARG A 142 15.38 -23.54 -4.78
N THR A 143 15.54 -22.62 -5.75
CA THR A 143 16.26 -22.88 -7.01
C THR A 143 17.71 -23.31 -6.76
N TYR A 144 18.36 -22.75 -5.74
CA TYR A 144 19.74 -23.08 -5.43
C TYR A 144 19.91 -24.12 -4.30
N GLY A 145 18.80 -24.69 -3.80
CA GLY A 145 18.81 -25.70 -2.73
C GLY A 145 19.23 -25.16 -1.37
N LEU A 146 18.99 -23.88 -1.09
CA LEU A 146 19.35 -23.20 0.15
C LEU A 146 18.14 -23.14 1.12
N PRO A 147 18.39 -23.11 2.44
CA PRO A 147 17.35 -22.79 3.41
C PRO A 147 16.72 -21.41 3.11
N LEU A 148 15.41 -21.26 3.39
CA LEU A 148 14.78 -19.96 3.25
C LEU A 148 15.41 -18.96 4.25
N THR A 149 15.71 -17.75 3.77
CA THR A 149 16.28 -16.70 4.62
C THR A 149 15.34 -16.36 5.79
N ILE A 150 15.92 -16.10 6.97
CA ILE A 150 15.17 -15.77 8.19
C ILE A 150 15.23 -14.28 8.53
N SER A 151 15.79 -13.47 7.67
CA SER A 151 15.93 -12.02 7.84
C SER A 151 15.32 -11.23 6.69
N ALA A 152 14.90 -10.02 6.99
CA ALA A 152 14.34 -9.07 6.05
C ALA A 152 14.87 -7.66 6.33
N LYS A 153 14.85 -6.79 5.33
CA LYS A 153 15.18 -5.37 5.52
C LYS A 153 14.40 -4.45 4.59
N MET A 154 14.15 -3.25 5.07
CA MET A 154 13.73 -2.09 4.27
C MET A 154 14.51 -0.86 4.72
N THR A 155 14.70 0.08 3.81
CA THR A 155 15.38 1.36 4.08
C THR A 155 14.66 2.48 3.34
N ASP A 156 14.93 3.72 3.73
CA ASP A 156 14.40 4.96 3.21
C ASP A 156 13.06 5.35 3.85
N VAL A 157 11.96 4.69 3.55
CA VAL A 157 10.66 4.92 4.20
C VAL A 157 10.80 4.77 5.72
N PRO A 158 10.46 5.81 6.50
CA PRO A 158 10.75 5.82 7.95
C PRO A 158 9.91 4.84 8.77
N SER A 159 8.74 4.48 8.27
CA SER A 159 7.73 3.71 9.03
C SER A 159 6.92 2.80 8.13
N HIS A 160 6.36 1.74 8.73
CA HIS A 160 5.68 0.67 8.02
C HIS A 160 4.45 0.20 8.81
N SER A 161 3.45 -0.32 8.10
CA SER A 161 2.20 -0.80 8.67
C SER A 161 2.40 -1.89 9.75
N TRP A 162 1.54 -1.88 10.76
CA TRP A 162 1.53 -2.83 11.87
C TRP A 162 1.34 -4.31 11.45
N VAL A 163 0.99 -4.57 10.21
CA VAL A 163 0.97 -5.94 9.65
C VAL A 163 2.34 -6.60 9.62
N MET A 164 3.43 -5.81 9.55
CA MET A 164 4.79 -6.34 9.31
C MET A 164 5.25 -7.39 10.31
N PRO A 165 5.13 -7.22 11.65
CA PRO A 165 5.51 -8.27 12.58
C PRO A 165 4.67 -9.55 12.42
N THR A 166 3.36 -9.44 12.18
CA THR A 166 2.48 -10.59 11.91
C THR A 166 2.89 -11.31 10.61
N LEU A 167 2.99 -10.57 9.50
CA LEU A 167 3.37 -11.11 8.18
C LEU A 167 4.67 -11.90 8.26
N LEU A 168 5.72 -11.26 8.77
CA LEU A 168 7.06 -11.83 8.79
C LEU A 168 7.18 -13.03 9.74
N ASN A 169 6.55 -12.96 10.93
CA ASN A 169 6.54 -14.08 11.86
C ASN A 169 5.82 -15.30 11.23
N HIS A 170 4.64 -15.10 10.66
CA HIS A 170 3.89 -16.17 9.98
C HIS A 170 4.55 -16.65 8.67
N ALA A 171 5.50 -15.90 8.12
CA ALA A 171 6.37 -16.31 7.02
C ALA A 171 7.64 -17.07 7.47
N GLY A 172 7.85 -17.27 8.78
CA GLY A 172 9.06 -17.90 9.32
C GLY A 172 10.29 -16.98 9.32
N ILE A 173 10.14 -15.69 9.02
CA ILE A 173 11.20 -14.68 9.15
C ILE A 173 11.31 -14.27 10.62
N LYS A 174 12.53 -14.15 11.13
CA LYS A 174 12.83 -13.91 12.55
C LYS A 174 13.31 -12.50 12.84
N PHE A 175 13.74 -11.77 11.81
CA PHE A 175 14.40 -10.49 11.96
C PHE A 175 14.01 -9.50 10.86
N LEU A 176 13.80 -8.24 11.25
CA LEU A 176 13.57 -7.11 10.35
C LEU A 176 14.57 -5.99 10.69
N GLN A 177 15.40 -5.62 9.72
CA GLN A 177 16.19 -4.40 9.79
C GLN A 177 15.45 -3.27 9.08
N LEU A 178 15.28 -2.15 9.74
CA LEU A 178 14.70 -0.93 9.23
C LEU A 178 15.73 0.19 9.25
N GLY A 179 15.85 0.90 8.15
CA GLY A 179 16.61 2.14 8.02
C GLY A 179 15.69 3.29 7.61
N CYS A 180 16.16 4.51 7.75
CA CYS A 180 15.35 5.71 7.55
C CYS A 180 16.11 6.73 6.74
N ASN A 181 15.38 7.47 5.88
CA ASN A 181 15.88 8.70 5.27
C ASN A 181 16.31 9.70 6.35
N PRO A 182 17.54 10.20 6.33
CA PRO A 182 18.07 11.02 7.43
C PRO A 182 17.36 12.38 7.61
N ALA A 183 16.62 12.87 6.61
CA ALA A 183 15.84 14.11 6.75
C ALA A 183 14.46 13.90 7.37
N SER A 184 13.97 12.67 7.45
CA SER A 184 12.62 12.37 7.93
C SER A 184 12.54 12.21 9.44
N GLN A 185 11.40 12.56 10.03
CA GLN A 185 11.02 12.07 11.35
C GLN A 185 10.74 10.55 11.27
N TYR A 186 10.96 9.88 12.39
CA TYR A 186 10.89 8.41 12.45
C TYR A 186 10.32 7.93 13.79
N PRO A 187 9.80 6.69 13.85
CA PRO A 187 9.26 6.10 15.07
C PRO A 187 10.29 6.10 16.20
N ARG A 188 9.86 6.39 17.43
CA ARG A 188 10.70 6.35 18.65
C ARG A 188 10.95 4.90 19.09
N PHE A 189 11.53 4.12 18.18
CA PHE A 189 11.94 2.74 18.45
C PHE A 189 13.29 2.68 19.19
N PRO A 190 13.50 1.67 20.07
CA PRO A 190 14.83 1.26 20.48
C PRO A 190 15.65 0.76 19.29
N GLU A 191 16.98 0.80 19.41
CA GLU A 191 17.86 0.32 18.32
C GLU A 191 17.71 -1.19 18.05
N LEU A 192 17.45 -1.99 19.09
CA LEU A 192 17.20 -3.43 19.00
C LEU A 192 16.06 -3.80 19.96
N PHE A 193 14.99 -4.41 19.44
CA PHE A 193 13.76 -4.67 20.18
C PHE A 193 12.91 -5.77 19.55
N TRP A 194 11.90 -6.22 20.30
CA TRP A 194 10.81 -7.07 19.79
C TRP A 194 9.65 -6.18 19.35
N TRP A 195 9.24 -6.26 18.07
CA TRP A 195 8.02 -5.61 17.60
C TRP A 195 6.88 -6.61 17.63
N GLU A 196 5.83 -6.27 18.41
CA GLU A 196 4.64 -7.11 18.58
C GLU A 196 3.51 -6.66 17.66
N GLY A 197 3.02 -7.59 16.82
CA GLY A 197 1.85 -7.40 15.95
C GLY A 197 0.53 -7.43 16.72
N ALA A 198 -0.55 -7.07 16.04
CA ALA A 198 -1.89 -7.08 16.61
C ALA A 198 -2.37 -8.49 17.03
N ASP A 199 -1.87 -9.53 16.36
CA ASP A 199 -2.13 -10.93 16.66
C ASP A 199 -1.32 -11.49 17.86
N GLY A 200 -0.35 -10.70 18.36
CA GLY A 200 0.59 -11.07 19.42
C GLY A 200 1.87 -11.75 18.93
N SER A 201 2.05 -11.96 17.63
CA SER A 201 3.32 -12.43 17.09
C SER A 201 4.41 -11.38 17.28
N LYS A 202 5.66 -11.84 17.43
CA LYS A 202 6.82 -10.97 17.65
C LYS A 202 7.90 -11.23 16.62
N ILE A 203 8.56 -10.17 16.20
CA ILE A 203 9.76 -10.22 15.36
C ILE A 203 10.88 -9.40 16.01
N LEU A 204 12.10 -9.90 15.95
CA LEU A 204 13.27 -9.13 16.35
C LEU A 204 13.51 -8.01 15.34
N CYS A 205 13.65 -6.77 15.81
CA CYS A 205 13.87 -5.61 14.95
C CYS A 205 15.14 -4.86 15.36
N ASN A 206 15.87 -4.40 14.35
CA ASN A 206 16.86 -3.33 14.47
C ASN A 206 16.35 -2.10 13.71
N TYR A 207 16.37 -0.93 14.35
CA TYR A 207 16.01 0.34 13.73
C TYR A 207 17.19 1.29 13.72
N THR A 208 17.50 1.86 12.56
CA THR A 208 18.53 2.89 12.40
C THR A 208 17.92 4.17 11.82
N ALA A 209 18.29 5.32 12.36
CA ALA A 209 17.83 6.63 11.86
C ALA A 209 18.54 7.08 10.57
N LEU A 210 19.21 6.16 9.89
CA LEU A 210 19.98 6.33 8.65
C LEU A 210 19.78 5.08 7.78
N TYR A 211 20.24 5.11 6.55
CA TYR A 211 20.23 3.96 5.63
C TYR A 211 21.09 2.78 6.10
N GLY A 212 22.06 3.03 6.92
CA GLY A 212 22.97 2.05 7.49
C GLY A 212 23.41 2.42 8.89
N SER A 213 24.47 1.82 9.39
CA SER A 213 25.06 2.12 10.69
C SER A 213 26.58 2.16 10.59
N ASP A 214 27.22 2.93 11.48
CA ASP A 214 28.66 2.90 11.64
C ASP A 214 29.13 1.49 12.04
N ILE A 215 30.36 1.15 11.75
CA ILE A 215 30.98 -0.08 12.26
C ILE A 215 31.22 0.00 13.77
N LYS A 216 31.34 1.21 14.32
CA LYS A 216 31.49 1.46 15.76
C LYS A 216 30.16 1.36 16.46
N PRO A 217 30.02 0.45 17.45
CA PRO A 217 28.76 0.28 18.17
C PRO A 217 28.32 1.56 18.91
N THR A 218 27.01 1.77 18.99
CA THR A 218 26.43 2.84 19.80
C THR A 218 26.63 2.56 21.30
N LYS A 219 26.64 3.62 22.11
CA LYS A 219 26.88 3.52 23.55
C LYS A 219 25.92 2.59 24.30
N ASN A 220 24.65 2.56 23.86
CA ASN A 220 23.58 1.87 24.57
C ASN A 220 23.14 0.56 23.86
N TRP A 221 23.94 0.02 22.95
CA TRP A 221 23.59 -1.21 22.26
C TRP A 221 23.41 -2.38 23.24
N PRO A 222 22.27 -3.12 23.19
CA PRO A 222 21.88 -4.03 24.28
C PRO A 222 22.40 -5.48 24.14
N SER A 223 23.20 -5.81 23.10
CA SER A 223 23.70 -7.17 22.80
C SER A 223 25.22 -7.16 22.69
N ARG A 224 25.84 -8.33 22.87
CA ARG A 224 27.25 -8.51 22.54
C ARG A 224 27.51 -8.54 21.03
N ASN A 225 26.46 -8.82 20.24
CA ASN A 225 26.50 -8.85 18.78
C ASN A 225 25.96 -7.53 18.24
N TYR A 226 26.76 -6.76 17.53
CA TYR A 226 26.39 -5.50 16.91
C TYR A 226 26.22 -5.66 15.40
N LEU A 227 25.21 -5.01 14.82
CA LEU A 227 24.97 -4.99 13.38
C LEU A 227 25.49 -3.71 12.74
N ALA A 228 26.50 -3.83 11.90
CA ALA A 228 27.01 -2.74 11.08
C ALA A 228 26.53 -2.87 9.63
N MET A 229 25.53 -2.08 9.28
CA MET A 229 24.96 -2.08 7.92
C MET A 229 25.73 -1.10 7.04
N GLN A 230 26.42 -1.59 6.02
CA GLN A 230 27.25 -0.80 5.11
C GLN A 230 26.57 -0.66 3.74
N MET A 231 26.51 0.56 3.23
CA MET A 231 25.88 0.92 1.96
C MET A 231 26.72 1.97 1.23
N THR A 232 26.76 1.91 -0.09
CA THR A 232 27.52 2.86 -0.95
C THR A 232 26.70 4.03 -1.47
N GLY A 233 25.37 3.90 -1.54
CA GLY A 233 24.44 4.93 -2.02
C GLY A 233 23.23 4.35 -2.73
N ASP A 234 22.34 5.23 -3.19
CA ASP A 234 21.11 4.87 -3.89
C ASP A 234 21.44 4.29 -5.27
N ASN A 235 20.95 3.09 -5.54
CA ASN A 235 21.26 2.35 -6.77
C ASN A 235 22.77 2.24 -7.07
N HIS A 236 23.60 2.21 -6.05
CA HIS A 236 25.03 1.96 -6.19
C HIS A 236 25.35 0.49 -5.93
N GLY A 237 26.35 0.00 -6.63
CA GLY A 237 26.88 -1.36 -6.44
C GLY A 237 27.66 -1.52 -5.15
N PRO A 238 28.26 -2.69 -4.94
CA PRO A 238 29.03 -2.98 -3.73
C PRO A 238 30.22 -2.03 -3.55
N PRO A 239 30.78 -1.92 -2.32
CA PRO A 239 32.00 -1.16 -2.08
C PRO A 239 33.18 -1.74 -2.86
N SER A 240 34.19 -0.92 -3.09
CA SER A 240 35.47 -1.36 -3.62
C SER A 240 36.33 -2.05 -2.54
N GLU A 241 37.31 -2.83 -2.95
CA GLU A 241 38.30 -3.43 -2.03
C GLU A 241 38.96 -2.38 -1.12
N LYS A 242 39.33 -1.23 -1.67
CA LYS A 242 39.95 -0.13 -0.90
C LYS A 242 39.03 0.40 0.19
N GLU A 243 37.73 0.44 -0.03
CA GLU A 243 36.75 0.83 0.99
C GLU A 243 36.61 -0.23 2.08
N ILE A 244 36.66 -1.51 1.71
CA ILE A 244 36.66 -2.63 2.65
C ILE A 244 37.93 -2.59 3.50
N ASP A 245 39.10 -2.41 2.90
CA ASP A 245 40.40 -2.32 3.61
C ASP A 245 40.43 -1.13 4.59
N ARG A 246 39.88 0.04 4.18
CA ARG A 246 39.76 1.20 5.08
C ARG A 246 38.87 0.89 6.29
N LEU A 247 37.74 0.22 6.06
CA LEU A 247 36.83 -0.20 7.13
C LEU A 247 37.50 -1.12 8.13
N LEU A 248 38.25 -2.12 7.64
CA LEU A 248 38.99 -3.04 8.50
C LEU A 248 40.16 -2.35 9.28
N ALA A 249 40.88 -1.45 8.62
CA ALA A 249 41.92 -0.65 9.26
C ALA A 249 41.36 0.24 10.38
N TYR A 250 40.21 0.90 10.10
CA TYR A 250 39.49 1.70 11.09
C TYR A 250 39.04 0.84 12.28
N ALA A 251 38.40 -0.31 12.02
CA ALA A 251 37.94 -1.22 13.06
C ALA A 251 39.11 -1.72 13.96
N LYS A 252 40.22 -2.09 13.35
CA LYS A 252 41.43 -2.51 14.09
C LYS A 252 41.97 -1.42 15.01
N LYS A 253 41.91 -0.14 14.56
CA LYS A 253 42.42 0.99 15.33
C LYS A 253 41.45 1.39 16.45
N GLU A 254 40.18 1.52 16.16
CA GLU A 254 39.18 2.15 17.05
C GLU A 254 38.47 1.13 17.97
N MET A 255 38.56 -0.18 17.66
CA MET A 255 37.88 -1.25 18.40
C MET A 255 38.82 -2.44 18.65
N PRO A 256 39.95 -2.23 19.33
CA PRO A 256 40.90 -3.34 19.61
C PRO A 256 40.22 -4.42 20.47
N GLY A 257 40.37 -5.68 20.07
CA GLY A 257 39.78 -6.83 20.77
C GLY A 257 38.33 -7.19 20.39
N VAL A 258 37.63 -6.38 19.57
CA VAL A 258 36.35 -6.73 19.01
C VAL A 258 36.53 -7.58 17.75
N ARG A 259 35.79 -8.69 17.64
CA ARG A 259 35.83 -9.55 16.46
C ARG A 259 34.95 -8.95 15.37
N ILE A 260 35.52 -8.78 14.18
CA ILE A 260 34.81 -8.30 13.01
C ILE A 260 34.48 -9.49 12.11
N HIS A 261 33.19 -9.68 11.86
CA HIS A 261 32.66 -10.71 10.97
C HIS A 261 32.06 -10.06 9.74
N PHE A 262 32.52 -10.40 8.57
CA PHE A 262 31.76 -10.17 7.35
C PHE A 262 30.74 -11.28 7.25
N GLY A 263 29.45 -10.93 7.15
CA GLY A 263 28.40 -11.93 7.25
C GLY A 263 27.10 -11.46 6.62
N THR A 264 26.06 -12.21 6.92
CA THR A 264 24.71 -11.97 6.45
C THR A 264 23.82 -11.49 7.59
N LEU A 265 22.66 -10.96 7.26
CA LEU A 265 21.63 -10.66 8.27
C LEU A 265 21.21 -11.94 9.02
N ASP A 266 21.17 -13.09 8.34
CA ASP A 266 20.84 -14.38 8.95
C ASP A 266 21.89 -14.80 10.01
N ASP A 267 23.17 -14.55 9.78
CA ASP A 267 24.23 -14.86 10.74
C ASP A 267 24.13 -13.98 11.98
N PHE A 268 23.92 -12.68 11.78
CA PHE A 268 23.70 -11.73 12.88
C PHE A 268 22.51 -12.17 13.74
N VAL A 269 21.36 -12.48 13.12
CA VAL A 269 20.17 -12.83 13.88
C VAL A 269 20.31 -14.14 14.63
N LYS A 270 21.00 -15.14 14.05
CA LYS A 270 21.32 -16.40 14.74
C LYS A 270 22.19 -16.14 15.98
N ALA A 271 23.18 -15.26 15.88
CA ALA A 271 24.05 -14.89 16.99
C ALA A 271 23.27 -14.18 18.12
N VAL A 272 22.41 -13.21 17.79
CA VAL A 272 21.57 -12.50 18.77
C VAL A 272 20.57 -13.44 19.44
N LEU A 273 19.91 -14.31 18.67
CA LEU A 273 18.95 -15.28 19.23
C LEU A 273 19.64 -16.31 20.14
N ALA A 274 20.86 -16.73 19.80
CA ALA A 274 21.66 -17.62 20.65
C ALA A 274 22.13 -16.94 21.94
N GLU A 275 22.44 -15.65 21.90
CA GLU A 275 22.76 -14.84 23.09
C GLU A 275 21.53 -14.63 23.98
N ASN A 276 20.32 -14.54 23.38
CA ASN A 276 19.04 -14.29 24.04
C ASN A 276 19.08 -13.04 24.96
N PRO A 277 19.46 -11.85 24.47
CA PRO A 277 19.55 -10.65 25.28
C PRO A 277 18.18 -10.19 25.76
N LYS A 278 18.13 -9.51 26.91
CA LYS A 278 16.92 -8.92 27.45
C LYS A 278 16.57 -7.66 26.67
N LEU A 279 15.59 -7.74 25.77
CA LEU A 279 15.19 -6.65 24.88
C LEU A 279 13.79 -6.13 25.22
N PRO A 280 13.53 -4.83 25.02
CA PRO A 280 12.20 -4.26 25.16
C PRO A 280 11.26 -4.83 24.08
N THR A 281 9.98 -4.92 24.42
CA THR A 281 8.90 -5.18 23.45
C THR A 281 8.17 -3.90 23.17
N VAL A 282 8.04 -3.54 21.89
CA VAL A 282 7.25 -2.41 21.41
C VAL A 282 6.00 -2.96 20.72
N LYS A 283 4.85 -2.38 21.04
CA LYS A 283 3.56 -2.72 20.44
C LYS A 283 2.91 -1.45 19.89
N GLY A 284 2.42 -1.49 18.67
CA GLY A 284 1.72 -0.36 18.06
C GLY A 284 2.00 -0.23 16.58
N ASP A 285 1.18 0.61 15.95
CA ASP A 285 1.27 0.95 14.53
C ASP A 285 2.26 2.09 14.29
N THR A 286 2.83 2.08 13.12
CA THR A 286 3.69 3.18 12.64
C THR A 286 3.19 3.62 11.27
N PRO A 287 2.19 4.53 11.21
CA PRO A 287 1.76 5.11 9.95
C PRO A 287 2.92 5.66 9.16
N ASP A 288 2.94 5.38 7.89
CA ASP A 288 3.99 5.82 6.98
C ASP A 288 3.97 7.35 6.86
N THR A 289 5.08 8.00 7.19
CA THR A 289 5.18 9.47 7.12
C THR A 289 5.20 9.98 5.67
N TRP A 290 5.46 9.10 4.70
CA TRP A 290 5.55 9.41 3.28
C TRP A 290 4.29 9.04 2.49
N ILE A 291 3.26 8.55 3.17
CA ILE A 291 2.05 8.00 2.54
C ILE A 291 1.27 9.02 1.68
N GLN A 292 1.48 10.33 1.89
CA GLN A 292 0.86 11.38 1.06
C GLN A 292 1.16 11.19 -0.43
N GLY A 293 2.30 10.61 -0.77
CA GLY A 293 2.71 10.34 -2.15
C GLY A 293 1.71 9.51 -2.96
N LEU A 294 0.89 8.68 -2.33
CA LEU A 294 -0.18 7.95 -3.02
C LEU A 294 -1.10 8.89 -3.80
N LEU A 295 -1.51 9.99 -3.20
CA LEU A 295 -2.44 10.92 -3.83
C LEU A 295 -1.77 12.04 -4.61
N SER A 296 -0.48 11.90 -4.87
CA SER A 296 0.18 12.56 -6.00
C SER A 296 -0.11 11.85 -7.34
N ASN A 297 -0.72 10.66 -7.30
CA ASN A 297 -1.27 9.91 -8.44
C ASN A 297 -2.68 9.41 -8.08
N PRO A 298 -3.70 10.30 -7.95
CA PRO A 298 -5.01 9.94 -7.43
C PRO A 298 -5.74 8.90 -8.29
N GLN A 299 -5.67 9.02 -9.60
CA GLN A 299 -6.36 8.11 -10.54
C GLN A 299 -5.76 6.69 -10.45
N GLU A 300 -4.45 6.58 -10.45
CA GLU A 300 -3.74 5.30 -10.35
C GLU A 300 -3.86 4.69 -8.95
N THR A 301 -3.91 5.52 -7.91
CA THR A 301 -4.16 5.04 -6.53
C THR A 301 -5.57 4.47 -6.39
N LYS A 302 -6.58 5.11 -7.01
CA LYS A 302 -7.92 4.54 -7.12
C LYS A 302 -7.91 3.19 -7.81
N ILE A 303 -7.23 3.07 -8.96
CA ILE A 303 -7.07 1.80 -9.67
C ILE A 303 -6.42 0.76 -8.76
N ALA A 304 -5.31 1.09 -8.11
CA ALA A 304 -4.59 0.19 -7.22
C ALA A 304 -5.48 -0.33 -6.09
N ARG A 305 -6.22 0.56 -5.42
CA ARG A 305 -7.09 0.20 -4.31
C ARG A 305 -8.23 -0.73 -4.73
N ASN A 306 -8.76 -0.56 -5.93
CA ASN A 306 -9.86 -1.37 -6.45
C ASN A 306 -9.40 -2.70 -7.06
N ILE A 307 -8.25 -2.72 -7.76
CA ILE A 307 -7.82 -3.90 -8.51
C ILE A 307 -7.10 -4.95 -7.65
N ARG A 308 -6.33 -4.55 -6.63
CA ARG A 308 -5.58 -5.47 -5.77
C ARG A 308 -6.43 -6.56 -5.14
N PRO A 309 -7.54 -6.28 -4.48
CA PRO A 309 -8.38 -7.34 -3.94
C PRO A 309 -9.00 -8.22 -5.04
N LEU A 310 -9.16 -7.71 -6.27
CA LEU A 310 -9.69 -8.48 -7.39
C LEU A 310 -8.69 -9.52 -7.95
N GLU A 311 -7.39 -9.40 -7.68
CA GLU A 311 -6.39 -10.44 -7.99
C GLU A 311 -6.73 -11.74 -7.23
N SER A 312 -7.00 -11.64 -5.93
CA SER A 312 -7.43 -12.79 -5.10
C SER A 312 -8.82 -13.31 -5.49
N VAL A 313 -9.72 -12.42 -5.87
CA VAL A 313 -11.06 -12.78 -6.35
C VAL A 313 -10.99 -13.55 -7.66
N LEU A 314 -10.16 -13.13 -8.60
CA LEU A 314 -9.95 -13.81 -9.89
C LEU A 314 -9.39 -15.23 -9.69
N ASP A 315 -8.38 -15.38 -8.81
CA ASP A 315 -7.79 -16.67 -8.45
C ASP A 315 -8.84 -17.63 -7.87
N GLY A 316 -9.65 -17.13 -6.93
CA GLY A 316 -10.74 -17.87 -6.30
C GLY A 316 -11.87 -18.22 -7.26
N LEU A 317 -12.27 -17.31 -8.14
CA LEU A 317 -13.30 -17.56 -9.15
C LEU A 317 -12.85 -18.62 -10.16
N HIS A 318 -11.62 -18.51 -10.69
CA HIS A 318 -11.02 -19.49 -11.60
C HIS A 318 -11.03 -20.90 -10.99
N THR A 319 -10.56 -21.03 -9.74
CA THR A 319 -10.54 -22.31 -9.02
C THR A 319 -11.95 -22.88 -8.81
N GLN A 320 -12.90 -22.05 -8.40
CA GLN A 320 -14.30 -22.47 -8.20
C GLN A 320 -14.97 -22.88 -9.52
N MET A 321 -14.71 -22.17 -10.61
CA MET A 321 -15.23 -22.55 -11.94
C MET A 321 -14.73 -23.94 -12.34
N GLY A 322 -13.45 -24.25 -12.11
CA GLY A 322 -12.90 -25.60 -12.30
C GLY A 322 -13.63 -26.67 -11.48
N ILE A 323 -13.88 -26.42 -10.19
CA ILE A 323 -14.67 -27.29 -9.31
C ILE A 323 -16.12 -27.47 -9.82
N TRP A 324 -16.70 -26.42 -10.39
CA TRP A 324 -18.05 -26.47 -10.98
C TRP A 324 -18.09 -27.15 -12.36
N GLY A 325 -16.94 -27.60 -12.90
CA GLY A 325 -16.83 -28.29 -14.17
C GLY A 325 -16.70 -27.39 -15.41
N ILE A 326 -16.33 -26.12 -15.20
CA ILE A 326 -15.98 -25.19 -16.29
C ILE A 326 -14.48 -25.28 -16.53
N THR A 327 -14.09 -25.68 -17.73
CA THR A 327 -12.67 -25.73 -18.13
C THR A 327 -12.22 -24.38 -18.67
N SER A 328 -11.11 -23.86 -18.18
CA SER A 328 -10.40 -22.68 -18.68
C SER A 328 -8.89 -22.90 -18.61
N GLU A 329 -8.14 -22.10 -19.35
CA GLU A 329 -6.66 -22.12 -19.29
C GLU A 329 -6.15 -21.65 -17.92
N SER A 330 -4.98 -22.15 -17.50
CA SER A 330 -4.33 -21.65 -16.27
C SER A 330 -4.03 -20.16 -16.37
N ILE A 331 -4.33 -19.46 -15.28
CA ILE A 331 -4.06 -18.01 -15.14
C ILE A 331 -2.85 -17.71 -14.25
N SER A 332 -2.15 -18.75 -13.76
CA SER A 332 -1.08 -18.56 -12.76
C SER A 332 0.03 -17.64 -13.24
N GLY A 333 0.46 -17.75 -14.51
CA GLY A 333 1.46 -16.85 -15.10
C GLY A 333 0.97 -15.39 -15.22
N LYS A 334 -0.30 -15.20 -15.57
CA LYS A 334 -0.92 -13.86 -15.65
C LYS A 334 -1.06 -13.24 -14.25
N LEU A 335 -1.48 -14.02 -13.26
CA LEU A 335 -1.58 -13.57 -11.86
C LEU A 335 -0.19 -13.26 -11.29
N ALA A 336 0.82 -14.08 -11.52
CA ALA A 336 2.19 -13.79 -11.09
C ALA A 336 2.69 -12.46 -11.68
N LYS A 337 2.40 -12.21 -12.97
CA LYS A 337 2.74 -10.93 -13.61
C LYS A 337 1.95 -9.76 -13.03
N SER A 338 0.68 -9.95 -12.73
CA SER A 338 -0.18 -8.93 -12.12
C SER A 338 0.34 -8.50 -10.74
N TYR A 339 0.60 -9.47 -9.85
CA TYR A 339 1.19 -9.19 -8.53
C TYR A 339 2.57 -8.52 -8.62
N GLU A 340 3.40 -8.91 -9.60
CA GLU A 340 4.68 -8.22 -9.85
C GLU A 340 4.44 -6.74 -10.16
N GLN A 341 3.54 -6.42 -11.08
CA GLN A 341 3.22 -5.06 -11.48
C GLN A 341 2.60 -4.25 -10.31
N SER A 342 1.69 -4.85 -9.54
CA SER A 342 1.11 -4.27 -8.34
C SER A 342 2.18 -3.89 -7.29
N LEU A 343 3.14 -4.80 -7.04
CA LEU A 343 4.26 -4.57 -6.12
C LEU A 343 5.19 -3.46 -6.62
N LEU A 344 5.51 -3.42 -7.92
CA LEU A 344 6.35 -2.38 -8.51
C LEU A 344 5.70 -0.99 -8.42
N TYR A 345 4.37 -0.91 -8.53
CA TYR A 345 3.65 0.34 -8.26
C TYR A 345 3.74 0.77 -6.78
N ALA A 346 3.80 -0.17 -5.83
CA ALA A 346 3.94 0.11 -4.40
C ALA A 346 5.40 0.27 -3.93
N GLU A 347 6.39 0.06 -4.79
CA GLU A 347 7.77 0.41 -4.49
C GLU A 347 7.84 1.91 -4.18
N HIS A 348 8.72 2.33 -3.27
CA HIS A 348 8.63 3.64 -2.61
C HIS A 348 8.99 4.86 -3.49
N THR A 349 9.57 4.67 -4.68
CA THR A 349 9.92 5.74 -5.61
C THR A 349 8.83 5.98 -6.66
N TRP A 350 8.55 7.25 -6.98
CA TRP A 350 7.41 7.65 -7.82
C TRP A 350 7.80 8.19 -9.19
N GLY A 351 9.09 8.46 -9.40
CA GLY A 351 9.67 8.98 -10.62
C GLY A 351 11.13 9.34 -10.40
N MET A 352 11.74 10.04 -11.35
CA MET A 352 13.09 10.56 -11.19
C MET A 352 13.11 11.71 -10.18
N ASN A 353 14.27 11.90 -9.53
CA ASN A 353 14.49 12.98 -8.57
C ASN A 353 14.11 14.34 -9.18
N ALA A 354 13.48 15.20 -8.40
CA ALA A 354 13.04 16.54 -8.80
C ALA A 354 14.20 17.47 -9.25
N GLU A 355 15.46 17.11 -9.02
CA GLU A 355 16.63 17.81 -9.58
C GLU A 355 16.61 17.84 -11.11
N TYR A 356 15.99 16.86 -11.74
CA TYR A 356 15.86 16.76 -13.20
C TYR A 356 14.60 17.48 -13.74
N GLY A 357 13.71 17.94 -12.85
CA GLY A 357 12.44 18.55 -13.16
C GLY A 357 12.37 20.06 -12.87
N PRO A 358 11.18 20.64 -12.87
CA PRO A 358 10.97 22.09 -12.66
C PRO A 358 11.02 22.48 -11.17
N ARG A 359 12.04 22.05 -10.42
CA ARG A 359 12.13 22.20 -8.96
C ARG A 359 11.82 23.61 -8.46
N TYR A 360 12.42 24.63 -9.11
CA TYR A 360 12.35 26.03 -8.66
C TYR A 360 11.41 26.90 -9.51
N SER A 361 10.71 26.33 -10.47
CA SER A 361 9.83 27.05 -11.38
C SER A 361 8.38 27.01 -10.89
N TYR A 362 7.74 28.18 -10.80
CA TYR A 362 6.33 28.35 -10.42
C TYR A 362 5.68 29.40 -11.31
N GLY A 363 4.35 29.49 -11.25
CA GLY A 363 3.61 30.46 -12.05
C GLY A 363 3.81 30.26 -13.56
N ASP A 364 4.10 31.36 -14.29
CA ASP A 364 4.28 31.32 -15.76
C ASP A 364 5.57 30.59 -16.18
N ASP A 365 6.62 30.65 -15.38
CA ASP A 365 7.88 29.95 -15.64
C ASP A 365 7.67 28.44 -15.66
N TRP A 366 6.85 27.93 -14.73
CA TRP A 366 6.52 26.52 -14.72
C TRP A 366 5.67 26.11 -15.92
N LYS A 367 4.68 26.89 -16.30
CA LYS A 367 3.87 26.62 -17.49
C LYS A 367 4.71 26.57 -18.76
N LYS A 368 5.67 27.49 -18.89
CA LYS A 368 6.63 27.48 -20.00
C LYS A 368 7.49 26.23 -19.96
N TRP A 369 8.01 25.85 -18.79
CA TRP A 369 8.79 24.62 -18.60
C TRP A 369 8.00 23.37 -19.04
N LEU A 370 6.72 23.26 -18.63
CA LEU A 370 5.85 22.14 -18.99
C LEU A 370 5.62 22.06 -20.49
N ALA A 371 5.28 23.17 -21.14
CA ALA A 371 5.09 23.23 -22.58
C ALA A 371 6.38 22.83 -23.35
N GLU A 372 7.55 23.25 -22.89
CA GLU A 372 8.84 22.84 -23.46
C GLU A 372 9.07 21.34 -23.28
N ALA A 373 8.76 20.78 -22.10
CA ALA A 373 8.90 19.36 -21.81
C ALA A 373 7.97 18.48 -22.69
N GLU A 374 6.75 18.90 -22.89
CA GLU A 374 5.77 18.20 -23.74
C GLU A 374 6.15 18.25 -25.24
N ALA A 375 6.79 19.32 -25.67
CA ALA A 375 7.24 19.48 -27.06
C ALA A 375 8.48 18.65 -27.39
N GLU A 376 9.26 18.20 -26.40
CA GLU A 376 10.43 17.35 -26.61
C GLU A 376 10.01 15.92 -27.02
N PRO A 377 10.72 15.25 -27.94
CA PRO A 377 10.46 13.84 -28.23
C PRO A 377 10.76 12.98 -27.03
N ILE A 378 10.00 11.89 -26.85
CA ILE A 378 10.32 10.85 -25.85
C ILE A 378 11.66 10.24 -26.25
N PRO A 379 12.67 10.26 -25.36
CA PRO A 379 13.99 9.70 -25.70
C PRO A 379 13.87 8.19 -25.97
N GLU A 380 14.27 7.78 -27.17
CA GLU A 380 14.50 6.36 -27.45
C GLU A 380 15.78 5.94 -26.73
N ASN A 381 15.68 5.04 -25.76
CA ASN A 381 16.77 4.34 -25.07
C ASN A 381 18.05 5.18 -24.89
N ASP A 382 18.09 6.02 -23.89
CA ASP A 382 19.35 6.62 -23.44
C ASP A 382 20.33 5.49 -23.08
N ASP A 383 21.38 5.37 -23.87
CA ASP A 383 22.42 4.38 -23.67
C ASP A 383 23.23 4.70 -22.41
N TYR A 384 22.83 4.11 -21.29
CA TYR A 384 23.52 4.26 -20.00
C TYR A 384 25.01 3.88 -20.09
N SER A 385 25.42 3.07 -21.08
CA SER A 385 26.82 2.68 -21.28
C SER A 385 27.72 3.86 -21.68
N LYS A 386 27.15 4.96 -22.13
CA LYS A 386 27.88 6.20 -22.48
C LYS A 386 28.16 7.09 -21.28
N LEU A 387 27.56 6.76 -20.08
CA LEU A 387 27.85 7.46 -18.85
C LEU A 387 29.22 7.04 -18.32
N LYS A 388 30.22 7.85 -18.57
CA LYS A 388 31.52 7.73 -17.90
C LYS A 388 31.37 8.25 -16.46
N ASN A 389 31.53 7.37 -15.49
CA ASN A 389 31.49 7.58 -14.05
C ASN A 389 30.07 7.60 -13.46
N SER A 390 29.96 6.86 -12.39
CA SER A 390 28.86 6.62 -11.51
C SER A 390 28.16 7.83 -10.86
N ASP A 391 28.30 9.01 -11.45
CA ASP A 391 27.60 10.19 -10.99
C ASP A 391 26.21 10.23 -11.65
N SER A 392 25.27 9.55 -11.02
CA SER A 392 23.86 9.56 -11.37
C SER A 392 23.23 10.98 -11.35
N ARG A 393 23.98 11.95 -10.87
CA ARG A 393 23.64 13.37 -10.77
C ARG A 393 24.13 14.22 -11.92
N ASN A 394 24.60 13.61 -12.99
CA ASN A 394 25.02 14.37 -14.15
C ASN A 394 23.79 14.84 -14.93
N THR A 395 23.37 16.07 -14.67
CA THR A 395 22.21 16.78 -15.24
C THR A 395 22.21 16.90 -16.78
N LYS A 396 23.29 16.50 -17.46
CA LYS A 396 23.35 16.43 -18.92
C LYS A 396 22.60 15.24 -19.52
N LEU A 397 22.03 14.37 -18.69
CA LEU A 397 21.40 13.12 -19.09
C LEU A 397 19.92 13.21 -19.35
N GLY A 398 19.27 14.30 -19.15
CA GLY A 398 17.85 14.32 -19.24
C GLY A 398 17.30 15.43 -20.07
N SER A 399 16.59 15.10 -21.09
CA SER A 399 15.56 15.98 -21.61
C SER A 399 14.52 16.20 -20.52
N LYS A 400 13.84 17.36 -20.55
CA LYS A 400 12.68 17.61 -19.67
C LYS A 400 11.61 16.53 -19.85
N ARG A 401 11.47 16.01 -21.07
CA ARG A 401 10.56 14.92 -21.44
C ARG A 401 10.91 13.60 -20.74
N LYS A 402 12.19 13.26 -20.59
CA LYS A 402 12.62 12.06 -19.86
C LYS A 402 12.16 12.10 -18.40
N TRP A 403 12.34 13.24 -17.73
CA TRP A 403 11.86 13.41 -16.38
C TRP A 403 10.33 13.25 -16.29
N LEU A 404 9.58 13.89 -17.18
CA LEU A 404 8.13 13.78 -17.25
C LEU A 404 7.69 12.33 -17.50
N ASN A 405 8.35 11.63 -18.43
CA ASN A 405 8.10 10.23 -18.77
C ASN A 405 8.34 9.27 -17.57
N SER A 406 9.19 9.64 -16.62
CA SER A 406 9.44 8.80 -15.44
C SER A 406 8.20 8.55 -14.59
N TYR A 407 7.27 9.49 -14.56
CA TYR A 407 5.97 9.32 -13.89
C TYR A 407 5.05 8.37 -14.66
N ASP A 408 5.03 8.47 -15.99
CA ASP A 408 4.23 7.56 -16.83
C ASP A 408 4.72 6.12 -16.67
N LYS A 409 6.05 5.92 -16.63
CA LYS A 409 6.66 4.61 -16.36
C LYS A 409 6.22 4.02 -15.01
N LYS A 410 6.08 4.85 -13.98
CA LYS A 410 5.57 4.39 -12.68
C LYS A 410 4.09 4.02 -12.74
N ARG A 411 3.28 4.81 -13.43
CA ARG A 411 1.83 4.58 -13.62
C ARG A 411 1.54 3.32 -14.43
N GLU A 412 2.35 3.02 -15.45
CA GLU A 412 2.22 1.84 -16.32
C GLU A 412 2.10 0.54 -15.50
N TYR A 413 2.78 0.42 -14.36
CA TYR A 413 2.73 -0.80 -13.54
C TYR A 413 1.31 -1.12 -13.08
N ILE A 414 0.61 -0.17 -12.49
CA ILE A 414 -0.74 -0.44 -12.00
C ILE A 414 -1.77 -0.49 -13.13
N LEU A 415 -1.55 0.23 -14.22
CA LEU A 415 -2.38 0.14 -15.42
C LEU A 415 -2.28 -1.26 -16.05
N ASN A 416 -1.09 -1.86 -16.06
CA ASN A 416 -0.89 -3.24 -16.51
C ASN A 416 -1.59 -4.26 -15.60
N THR A 417 -1.51 -4.09 -14.27
CA THR A 417 -2.29 -4.90 -13.32
C THR A 417 -3.78 -4.81 -13.64
N ASN A 418 -4.29 -3.58 -13.78
CA ASN A 418 -5.71 -3.34 -14.08
C ASN A 418 -6.15 -4.00 -15.39
N LYS A 419 -5.31 -3.92 -16.43
CA LYS A 419 -5.59 -4.59 -17.71
C LYS A 419 -5.62 -6.10 -17.57
N ILE A 420 -4.61 -6.71 -16.97
CA ILE A 420 -4.51 -8.16 -16.81
C ILE A 420 -5.72 -8.69 -16.03
N VAL A 421 -5.97 -8.14 -14.84
CA VAL A 421 -7.04 -8.64 -13.96
C VAL A 421 -8.40 -8.31 -14.52
N GLY A 422 -8.60 -7.12 -15.05
CA GLY A 422 -9.87 -6.68 -15.64
C GLY A 422 -10.27 -7.53 -16.85
N ASP A 423 -9.35 -7.79 -17.77
CA ASP A 423 -9.61 -8.60 -18.96
C ASP A 423 -9.93 -10.06 -18.57
N GLU A 424 -9.13 -10.65 -17.66
CA GLU A 424 -9.34 -12.04 -17.21
C GLU A 424 -10.63 -12.19 -16.40
N LEU A 425 -10.92 -11.26 -15.49
CA LEU A 425 -12.12 -11.30 -14.67
C LEU A 425 -13.38 -11.20 -15.54
N LYS A 426 -13.38 -10.28 -16.51
CA LYS A 426 -14.47 -10.14 -17.49
C LYS A 426 -14.65 -11.43 -18.32
N ALA A 427 -13.55 -12.04 -18.77
CA ALA A 427 -13.60 -13.28 -19.53
C ALA A 427 -14.19 -14.42 -18.69
N HIS A 428 -13.76 -14.58 -17.43
CA HIS A 428 -14.26 -15.61 -16.52
C HIS A 428 -15.74 -15.42 -16.16
N LEU A 429 -16.16 -14.21 -15.86
CA LEU A 429 -17.56 -13.91 -15.55
C LEU A 429 -18.48 -14.15 -16.75
N ASN A 430 -18.05 -13.76 -17.95
CA ASN A 430 -18.81 -14.05 -19.18
C ASN A 430 -18.85 -15.56 -19.50
N LEU A 431 -17.76 -16.29 -19.27
CA LEU A 431 -17.72 -17.75 -19.40
C LEU A 431 -18.65 -18.41 -18.38
N LEU A 432 -18.69 -17.94 -17.15
CA LEU A 432 -19.65 -18.39 -16.13
C LEU A 432 -21.09 -18.10 -16.60
N ALA A 433 -21.39 -16.90 -17.11
CA ALA A 433 -22.70 -16.55 -17.67
C ALA A 433 -23.09 -17.44 -18.85
N LYS A 434 -22.14 -17.83 -19.72
CA LYS A 434 -22.36 -18.77 -20.82
C LYS A 434 -22.70 -20.18 -20.32
N SER A 435 -22.18 -20.55 -19.16
CA SER A 435 -22.27 -21.92 -18.63
C SER A 435 -23.56 -22.22 -17.85
N VAL A 436 -24.34 -21.20 -17.45
CA VAL A 436 -25.57 -21.37 -16.65
C VAL A 436 -26.78 -21.81 -17.49
N ASN A 437 -27.69 -22.58 -16.88
CA ASN A 437 -28.92 -23.06 -17.50
C ASN A 437 -30.00 -21.95 -17.52
N VAL A 438 -29.71 -20.89 -18.27
CA VAL A 438 -30.63 -19.79 -18.60
C VAL A 438 -30.43 -19.50 -20.08
N ALA A 439 -31.49 -19.52 -20.88
CA ALA A 439 -31.43 -19.28 -22.31
C ALA A 439 -31.57 -17.80 -22.67
N GLY A 440 -31.13 -17.40 -23.84
CA GLY A 440 -31.21 -16.04 -24.36
C GLY A 440 -30.19 -15.11 -23.73
N LYS A 441 -30.50 -13.81 -23.71
CA LYS A 441 -29.68 -12.80 -23.03
C LYS A 441 -29.78 -12.97 -21.52
N ARG A 442 -28.62 -13.14 -20.87
CA ARG A 442 -28.55 -13.46 -19.44
C ARG A 442 -27.39 -12.77 -18.74
N LEU A 443 -27.59 -12.52 -17.47
CA LEU A 443 -26.66 -11.92 -16.53
C LEU A 443 -26.34 -12.92 -15.44
N VAL A 444 -25.08 -13.06 -15.10
CA VAL A 444 -24.62 -13.66 -13.84
C VAL A 444 -24.14 -12.55 -12.92
N VAL A 445 -24.54 -12.60 -11.67
CA VAL A 445 -24.08 -11.74 -10.59
C VAL A 445 -23.32 -12.61 -9.60
N TYR A 446 -22.02 -12.33 -9.44
CA TYR A 446 -21.11 -13.06 -8.56
C TYR A 446 -20.79 -12.25 -7.31
N ASN A 447 -20.84 -12.91 -6.16
CA ASN A 447 -20.44 -12.34 -4.88
C ASN A 447 -18.96 -12.67 -4.60
N PRO A 448 -18.03 -11.71 -4.61
CA PRO A 448 -16.62 -11.99 -4.37
C PRO A 448 -16.25 -12.26 -2.90
N LEU A 449 -17.19 -12.03 -1.95
CA LEU A 449 -16.92 -12.14 -0.52
C LEU A 449 -17.37 -13.50 0.05
N PRO A 450 -16.67 -14.04 1.05
CA PRO A 450 -16.95 -15.37 1.61
C PRO A 450 -18.11 -15.38 2.63
N TRP A 451 -19.04 -14.45 2.52
CA TRP A 451 -20.31 -14.37 3.26
C TRP A 451 -21.45 -13.90 2.37
N LYS A 452 -22.68 -14.25 2.77
CA LYS A 452 -23.89 -13.88 2.06
C LYS A 452 -24.13 -12.38 2.12
N ARG A 453 -24.56 -11.79 1.01
CA ARG A 453 -24.90 -10.36 0.93
C ARG A 453 -25.94 -10.05 -0.13
N SER A 454 -26.48 -8.84 -0.03
CA SER A 454 -27.38 -8.24 -1.02
C SER A 454 -26.83 -6.89 -1.47
N ALA A 455 -27.06 -6.48 -2.69
CA ALA A 455 -26.65 -5.16 -3.17
C ALA A 455 -27.50 -4.72 -4.36
N ILE A 456 -27.45 -3.42 -4.67
CA ILE A 456 -27.94 -2.85 -5.90
C ILE A 456 -26.82 -2.95 -6.93
N ILE A 457 -27.16 -3.34 -8.17
CA ILE A 457 -26.23 -3.37 -9.30
C ILE A 457 -26.84 -2.65 -10.50
N GLU A 458 -25.98 -2.06 -11.32
CA GLU A 458 -26.41 -1.44 -12.57
C GLU A 458 -26.80 -2.50 -13.60
N ASN A 459 -27.85 -2.22 -14.38
CA ASN A 459 -28.26 -3.09 -15.47
C ASN A 459 -27.26 -2.97 -16.63
N PRO A 460 -26.56 -4.03 -17.02
CA PRO A 460 -25.51 -3.97 -18.04
C PRO A 460 -26.02 -3.65 -19.46
N TRP A 461 -27.32 -3.79 -19.68
CA TRP A 461 -27.95 -3.49 -20.97
C TRP A 461 -28.61 -2.11 -21.03
N GLU A 462 -28.82 -1.46 -19.86
CA GLU A 462 -29.54 -0.19 -19.77
C GLU A 462 -28.85 0.77 -18.80
N LYS A 463 -27.95 1.59 -19.35
CA LYS A 463 -27.19 2.56 -18.55
C LYS A 463 -28.10 3.47 -17.71
N GLY A 464 -27.74 3.62 -16.43
CA GLY A 464 -28.49 4.43 -15.47
C GLY A 464 -29.72 3.76 -14.88
N LYS A 465 -29.94 2.48 -15.20
CA LYS A 465 -30.96 1.66 -14.53
C LYS A 465 -30.26 0.65 -13.60
N SER A 466 -30.82 0.42 -12.44
CA SER A 466 -30.30 -0.49 -11.42
C SER A 466 -31.37 -1.51 -11.02
N PHE A 467 -30.95 -2.61 -10.40
CA PHE A 467 -31.85 -3.57 -9.78
C PHE A 467 -31.27 -4.13 -8.48
N TYR A 468 -32.13 -4.58 -7.60
CA TYR A 468 -31.71 -5.14 -6.31
C TYR A 468 -31.53 -6.66 -6.40
N VAL A 469 -30.35 -7.12 -6.03
CA VAL A 469 -30.01 -8.54 -5.92
C VAL A 469 -30.00 -8.95 -4.45
N LYS A 470 -30.89 -9.89 -4.11
CA LYS A 470 -31.11 -10.31 -2.75
C LYS A 470 -30.37 -11.62 -2.44
N GLU A 471 -29.65 -11.65 -1.31
CA GLU A 471 -29.11 -12.87 -0.69
C GLU A 471 -28.29 -13.77 -1.64
N ILE A 472 -27.24 -13.19 -2.27
CA ILE A 472 -26.27 -14.00 -2.98
C ILE A 472 -25.41 -14.73 -1.96
N GLU A 473 -25.28 -16.03 -2.12
CA GLU A 473 -24.47 -16.88 -1.26
C GLU A 473 -22.97 -16.50 -1.30
N ALA A 474 -22.25 -16.92 -0.25
CA ALA A 474 -20.82 -16.68 -0.10
C ALA A 474 -20.03 -17.17 -1.31
N SER A 475 -19.18 -16.33 -1.89
CA SER A 475 -18.41 -16.56 -3.14
C SER A 475 -19.22 -17.30 -4.22
N GLY A 476 -20.54 -17.12 -4.20
CA GLY A 476 -21.51 -17.78 -5.08
C GLY A 476 -22.03 -16.84 -6.17
N TYR A 477 -22.91 -17.34 -7.00
CA TYR A 477 -23.57 -16.55 -8.03
C TYR A 477 -25.06 -16.80 -8.12
N VAL A 478 -25.76 -15.84 -8.73
CA VAL A 478 -27.15 -15.98 -9.21
C VAL A 478 -27.23 -15.46 -10.64
N SER A 479 -28.08 -16.07 -11.46
CA SER A 479 -28.28 -15.64 -12.84
C SER A 479 -29.73 -15.21 -13.08
N TYR A 480 -29.87 -14.26 -13.99
CA TYR A 480 -31.15 -13.70 -14.44
C TYR A 480 -31.21 -13.71 -15.96
N ALA A 481 -32.37 -14.05 -16.55
CA ALA A 481 -32.65 -13.70 -17.93
C ALA A 481 -32.91 -12.18 -18.01
N GLN A 482 -32.57 -11.55 -19.14
CA GLN A 482 -32.79 -10.11 -19.30
C GLN A 482 -34.26 -9.72 -19.02
N ASN A 483 -35.18 -10.54 -19.44
CA ASN A 483 -36.63 -10.29 -19.25
C ASN A 483 -37.10 -10.43 -17.79
N ASP A 484 -36.29 -11.03 -16.90
CA ASP A 484 -36.61 -11.15 -15.47
C ASP A 484 -36.22 -9.88 -14.69
N LEU A 485 -35.42 -8.99 -15.29
CA LEU A 485 -35.04 -7.71 -14.68
C LEU A 485 -36.22 -6.74 -14.83
N LYS A 486 -36.85 -6.39 -13.69
CA LYS A 486 -37.98 -5.46 -13.69
C LYS A 486 -37.49 -4.07 -14.05
N GLU A 487 -38.23 -3.41 -14.93
CA GLU A 487 -38.07 -1.97 -15.17
C GLU A 487 -38.38 -1.21 -13.88
N LEU A 488 -37.51 -0.28 -13.52
CA LEU A 488 -37.74 0.65 -12.43
C LEU A 488 -38.59 1.82 -12.92
N THR A 489 -39.60 2.14 -12.16
CA THR A 489 -40.30 3.42 -12.32
C THR A 489 -39.44 4.51 -11.67
N LEU A 490 -38.99 5.47 -12.48
CA LEU A 490 -38.22 6.62 -12.01
C LEU A 490 -39.09 7.86 -11.98
N THR A 491 -39.07 8.56 -10.87
CA THR A 491 -39.58 9.92 -10.74
C THR A 491 -38.45 10.87 -10.40
N SER A 492 -38.52 12.12 -10.80
CA SER A 492 -37.46 13.10 -10.51
C SER A 492 -38.02 14.41 -10.04
N ASP A 493 -37.29 15.07 -9.15
CA ASP A 493 -37.56 16.42 -8.70
C ASP A 493 -36.27 17.20 -8.41
N ALA A 494 -36.33 18.38 -7.82
CA ALA A 494 -35.20 19.22 -7.46
C ALA A 494 -35.30 19.69 -5.99
N GLN A 495 -35.95 18.90 -5.14
CA GLN A 495 -36.09 19.23 -3.71
C GLN A 495 -34.78 19.00 -2.96
N SER A 496 -34.35 20.01 -2.22
CA SER A 496 -33.16 19.90 -1.34
C SER A 496 -33.43 19.11 -0.05
N SER A 497 -34.65 18.62 0.15
CA SER A 497 -35.01 17.77 1.29
C SER A 497 -35.96 16.67 0.90
N PHE A 498 -35.73 15.46 1.38
CA PHE A 498 -36.59 14.30 1.18
C PHE A 498 -36.41 13.25 2.29
N SER A 499 -37.15 12.16 2.18
CA SER A 499 -37.15 11.09 3.18
C SER A 499 -37.08 9.72 2.50
N THR A 500 -36.16 8.88 2.96
CA THR A 500 -36.05 7.47 2.58
C THR A 500 -36.61 6.56 3.67
N PRO A 501 -36.66 5.23 3.54
CA PRO A 501 -37.02 4.35 4.64
C PRO A 501 -36.18 4.53 5.90
N TYR A 502 -34.87 4.87 5.75
CA TYR A 502 -33.92 4.94 6.86
C TYR A 502 -33.57 6.35 7.32
N PHE A 503 -33.66 7.36 6.45
CA PHE A 503 -33.16 8.70 6.72
C PHE A 503 -34.16 9.80 6.38
N LYS A 504 -34.08 10.93 7.12
CA LYS A 504 -34.57 12.25 6.68
C LYS A 504 -33.34 13.05 6.30
N ILE A 505 -33.35 13.66 5.11
CA ILE A 505 -32.21 14.31 4.49
C ILE A 505 -32.52 15.76 4.20
N VAL A 506 -31.57 16.65 4.48
CA VAL A 506 -31.58 18.07 4.05
C VAL A 506 -30.22 18.40 3.46
N PHE A 507 -30.19 18.89 2.23
CA PHE A 507 -28.98 19.35 1.57
C PHE A 507 -28.77 20.86 1.77
N ASP A 508 -27.50 21.25 1.91
CA ASP A 508 -27.07 22.65 1.85
C ASP A 508 -26.48 22.94 0.47
N LEU A 509 -27.22 23.65 -0.34
CA LEU A 509 -26.79 24.01 -1.71
C LEU A 509 -25.75 25.15 -1.75
N SER A 510 -25.46 25.80 -0.64
CA SER A 510 -24.35 26.76 -0.56
C SER A 510 -23.02 26.06 -0.32
N ARG A 511 -22.99 25.01 0.49
CA ARG A 511 -21.78 24.23 0.81
C ARG A 511 -21.59 23.00 -0.09
N GLY A 512 -22.63 22.53 -0.75
CA GLY A 512 -22.59 21.33 -1.58
C GLY A 512 -22.42 20.04 -0.75
N GLY A 513 -23.42 19.74 0.10
CA GLY A 513 -23.38 18.54 0.94
C GLY A 513 -24.64 18.38 1.79
N ILE A 514 -24.68 17.33 2.62
CA ILE A 514 -25.81 17.06 3.52
C ILE A 514 -25.64 17.91 4.78
N ALA A 515 -26.61 18.82 5.03
CA ALA A 515 -26.68 19.63 6.23
C ALA A 515 -27.33 18.92 7.42
N SER A 516 -28.32 18.02 7.17
CA SER A 516 -28.95 17.20 8.19
C SER A 516 -29.21 15.81 7.65
N LEU A 517 -28.84 14.80 8.41
CA LEU A 517 -29.04 13.38 8.11
C LEU A 517 -29.55 12.69 9.39
N ILE A 518 -30.87 12.61 9.53
CA ILE A 518 -31.51 12.02 10.70
C ILE A 518 -31.82 10.54 10.44
N GLU A 519 -31.20 9.65 11.22
CA GLU A 519 -31.58 8.22 11.20
C GLU A 519 -32.95 8.01 11.84
N LYS A 520 -33.89 7.46 11.08
CA LYS A 520 -35.32 7.43 11.47
C LYS A 520 -35.61 6.48 12.62
N ARG A 521 -34.88 5.40 12.76
CA ARG A 521 -35.11 4.40 13.84
C ARG A 521 -34.84 4.97 15.24
N THR A 522 -33.81 5.81 15.36
CA THR A 522 -33.41 6.40 16.65
C THR A 522 -33.74 7.89 16.77
N GLY A 523 -34.08 8.56 15.69
CA GLY A 523 -34.25 10.00 15.64
C GLY A 523 -32.95 10.80 15.75
N ARG A 524 -31.79 10.14 15.64
CA ARG A 524 -30.47 10.76 15.82
C ARG A 524 -30.01 11.53 14.60
N GLU A 525 -29.57 12.79 14.83
CA GLU A 525 -28.85 13.58 13.85
C GLU A 525 -27.41 13.06 13.74
N LEU A 526 -26.95 12.84 12.52
CA LEU A 526 -25.60 12.34 12.23
C LEU A 526 -24.63 13.45 11.84
N VAL A 527 -25.12 14.61 11.39
CA VAL A 527 -24.27 15.76 11.02
C VAL A 527 -24.03 16.64 12.25
N ASP A 528 -22.76 16.97 12.51
CA ASP A 528 -22.43 17.96 13.52
C ASP A 528 -22.90 19.35 13.08
N GLN A 529 -23.99 19.83 13.69
CA GLN A 529 -24.61 21.11 13.37
C GLN A 529 -23.75 22.32 13.73
N SER A 530 -22.69 22.13 14.55
CA SER A 530 -21.73 23.18 14.89
C SER A 530 -20.57 23.25 13.89
N SER A 531 -20.45 22.29 13.01
CA SER A 531 -19.38 22.22 12.01
C SER A 531 -19.60 23.25 10.90
N LYS A 532 -18.51 23.88 10.45
CA LYS A 532 -18.52 24.70 9.24
C LYS A 532 -18.66 23.87 7.95
N TYR A 533 -18.50 22.55 8.03
CA TYR A 533 -18.60 21.62 6.90
C TYR A 533 -19.96 20.90 6.89
N ALA A 534 -20.34 20.42 5.72
CA ALA A 534 -21.44 19.48 5.51
C ALA A 534 -20.91 18.08 5.16
N ILE A 535 -21.74 17.01 5.34
CA ILE A 535 -21.33 15.66 4.93
C ILE A 535 -21.23 15.57 3.41
N GLY A 536 -20.08 15.09 2.92
CA GLY A 536 -19.77 14.95 1.48
C GLY A 536 -19.27 16.24 0.82
N GLN A 537 -19.27 17.37 1.53
CA GLN A 537 -18.74 18.64 1.00
C GLN A 537 -17.30 18.48 0.51
N PHE A 538 -17.01 19.00 -0.69
CA PHE A 538 -15.66 19.10 -1.21
C PHE A 538 -14.98 20.39 -0.75
N LEU A 539 -13.75 20.26 -0.27
CA LEU A 539 -12.87 21.35 0.14
C LEU A 539 -11.56 21.27 -0.64
N HIS A 540 -11.20 22.35 -1.32
CA HIS A 540 -9.87 22.56 -1.89
C HIS A 540 -9.05 23.47 -0.98
N GLU A 541 -7.78 23.12 -0.74
CA GLU A 541 -6.79 23.96 -0.07
C GLU A 541 -5.64 24.25 -1.03
N ARG A 542 -5.17 25.50 -1.03
CA ARG A 542 -3.91 25.89 -1.63
C ARG A 542 -3.04 26.55 -0.56
N PHE A 543 -1.82 26.04 -0.39
CA PHE A 543 -0.94 26.40 0.71
C PHE A 543 0.04 27.49 0.30
N SER A 544 0.37 28.39 1.25
CA SER A 544 1.40 29.40 1.11
C SER A 544 2.77 28.90 1.58
N THR A 545 3.80 29.71 1.40
CA THR A 545 5.12 29.45 1.98
C THR A 545 5.08 29.30 3.50
N ALA A 546 4.15 29.99 4.18
CA ALA A 546 4.07 29.93 5.64
C ALA A 546 3.70 28.54 6.16
N GLU A 547 2.68 27.89 5.59
CA GLU A 547 2.28 26.53 5.99
C GLU A 547 3.35 25.51 5.62
N VAL A 548 3.95 25.62 4.42
CA VAL A 548 5.00 24.72 3.97
C VAL A 548 6.25 24.84 4.86
N ASP A 549 6.69 26.05 5.19
CA ASP A 549 7.84 26.29 6.05
C ASP A 549 7.59 25.84 7.50
N GLN A 550 6.37 26.06 8.01
CA GLN A 550 5.99 25.56 9.34
C GLN A 550 6.07 24.03 9.40
N TRP A 551 5.50 23.36 8.42
CA TRP A 551 5.55 21.90 8.32
C TRP A 551 7.00 21.42 8.15
N PHE A 552 7.77 22.01 7.24
CA PHE A 552 9.15 21.64 6.99
C PHE A 552 10.01 21.77 8.25
N ASN A 553 9.82 22.85 8.99
CA ASN A 553 10.52 23.07 10.26
C ASN A 553 10.11 22.08 11.36
N ALA A 554 8.87 21.62 11.37
CA ALA A 554 8.41 20.60 12.31
C ALA A 554 8.87 19.18 11.93
N TYR A 555 8.84 18.85 10.62
CA TYR A 555 9.05 17.49 10.12
C TYR A 555 10.50 17.20 9.74
N SER A 556 11.16 18.07 8.97
CA SER A 556 12.49 17.76 8.45
C SER A 556 13.56 17.84 9.55
N ARG A 557 14.46 16.88 9.58
CA ARG A 557 15.65 16.85 10.45
C ARG A 557 16.86 17.50 9.79
N VAL A 558 16.85 17.67 8.46
CA VAL A 558 17.86 18.37 7.66
C VAL A 558 17.22 19.64 7.11
N LYS A 559 17.65 20.80 7.61
CA LYS A 559 16.96 22.08 7.41
C LYS A 559 17.39 22.86 6.18
N ASP A 560 18.45 22.46 5.54
CA ASP A 560 19.07 23.14 4.40
C ASP A 560 19.49 22.15 3.31
N GLY A 561 20.05 22.68 2.23
CA GLY A 561 20.63 21.90 1.13
C GLY A 561 19.63 20.88 0.56
N TRP A 562 20.04 19.63 0.51
CA TRP A 562 19.22 18.57 -0.09
C TRP A 562 17.91 18.30 0.69
N GLY A 563 17.90 18.45 2.01
CA GLY A 563 16.68 18.23 2.81
C GLY A 563 15.59 19.24 2.46
N LEU A 564 15.93 20.53 2.30
CA LEU A 564 15.01 21.56 1.83
C LEU A 564 14.57 21.29 0.39
N ASN A 565 15.49 20.83 -0.44
CA ASN A 565 15.21 20.54 -1.84
C ASN A 565 14.25 19.37 -2.03
N ASP A 566 14.34 18.33 -1.21
CA ASP A 566 13.53 17.13 -1.34
C ASP A 566 12.18 17.26 -0.62
N LEU A 567 12.17 17.71 0.61
CA LEU A 567 10.98 17.74 1.46
C LEU A 567 10.27 19.10 1.47
N GLY A 568 10.97 20.20 1.19
CA GLY A 568 10.40 21.53 1.07
C GLY A 568 9.88 21.84 -0.33
N LYS A 569 9.50 23.09 -0.56
CA LYS A 569 9.06 23.63 -1.86
C LYS A 569 9.86 24.88 -2.24
N PRO A 570 11.18 24.77 -2.47
CA PRO A 570 12.00 25.94 -2.76
C PRO A 570 11.57 26.62 -4.05
N GLY A 571 11.59 27.95 -4.06
CA GLY A 571 11.20 28.77 -5.22
C GLY A 571 9.70 29.09 -5.30
N MET A 572 8.90 28.66 -4.33
CA MET A 572 7.47 29.05 -4.25
C MET A 572 7.27 30.56 -4.32
N ILE A 573 6.14 30.95 -4.89
CA ILE A 573 5.64 32.33 -4.82
C ILE A 573 5.41 32.66 -3.35
N ASN A 574 5.92 33.81 -2.88
CA ASN A 574 5.80 34.19 -1.48
C ASN A 574 4.33 34.37 -1.01
N ALA A 575 4.08 34.26 0.29
CA ALA A 575 2.75 34.28 0.87
C ALA A 575 1.97 35.58 0.61
N GLU A 576 2.65 36.72 0.38
CA GLU A 576 1.99 37.99 0.05
C GLU A 576 1.31 37.95 -1.32
N LYS A 577 1.91 37.26 -2.29
CA LYS A 577 1.41 37.13 -3.66
C LYS A 577 0.55 35.87 -3.85
N ALA A 578 0.83 34.81 -3.09
CA ALA A 578 0.09 33.55 -3.10
C ALA A 578 -0.28 33.12 -1.67
N PRO A 579 -1.23 33.77 -1.01
CA PRO A 579 -1.65 33.46 0.34
C PRO A 579 -2.34 32.08 0.41
N TYR A 580 -2.35 31.49 1.62
CA TYR A 580 -3.20 30.33 1.88
C TYR A 580 -4.66 30.65 1.56
N LEU A 581 -5.32 29.73 0.88
CA LEU A 581 -6.73 29.85 0.59
C LEU A 581 -7.43 28.50 0.71
N THR A 582 -8.70 28.57 1.06
CA THR A 582 -9.64 27.46 0.94
C THR A 582 -10.71 27.81 -0.08
N PHE A 583 -11.15 26.81 -0.83
CA PHE A 583 -12.23 26.95 -1.81
C PHE A 583 -13.19 25.77 -1.70
N THR A 584 -14.46 26.06 -1.74
CA THR A 584 -15.55 25.09 -1.92
C THR A 584 -16.35 25.54 -3.13
N PRO A 585 -16.60 24.66 -4.12
CA PRO A 585 -17.51 24.99 -5.22
C PRO A 585 -18.85 25.44 -4.65
N ASN A 586 -19.49 26.40 -5.28
CA ASN A 586 -20.74 26.99 -4.79
C ASN A 586 -21.80 27.10 -5.86
N ASP A 587 -22.99 27.59 -5.45
CA ASP A 587 -24.17 27.66 -6.30
C ASP A 587 -24.54 26.30 -6.91
N TRP A 588 -24.73 25.32 -6.02
CA TRP A 588 -25.04 23.96 -6.42
C TRP A 588 -26.51 23.85 -6.86
N ARG A 589 -26.69 23.20 -7.99
CA ARG A 589 -28.01 22.73 -8.44
C ARG A 589 -28.20 21.28 -8.02
N ILE A 590 -29.39 20.93 -7.55
CA ILE A 590 -29.75 19.58 -7.17
C ILE A 590 -30.75 19.00 -8.15
N SER A 591 -30.58 17.70 -8.44
CA SER A 591 -31.58 16.85 -9.09
C SER A 591 -31.71 15.58 -8.26
N VAL A 592 -32.90 15.15 -7.94
CA VAL A 592 -33.18 13.93 -7.18
C VAL A 592 -33.97 12.95 -8.02
N SER A 593 -33.51 11.72 -8.12
CA SER A 593 -34.19 10.62 -8.77
C SER A 593 -34.64 9.61 -7.69
N HIS A 594 -35.92 9.21 -7.78
CA HIS A 594 -36.53 8.27 -6.85
C HIS A 594 -36.94 7.00 -7.59
N SER A 595 -36.66 5.83 -6.97
CA SER A 595 -37.10 4.52 -7.45
C SER A 595 -37.56 3.62 -6.29
N ASP A 596 -38.02 2.42 -6.59
CA ASP A 596 -38.40 1.44 -5.57
C ASP A 596 -37.21 0.87 -4.78
N ILE A 597 -35.96 1.02 -5.31
CA ILE A 597 -34.77 0.43 -4.73
C ILE A 597 -33.79 1.45 -4.16
N GLU A 598 -33.74 2.66 -4.69
CA GLU A 598 -32.81 3.72 -4.26
C GLU A 598 -33.34 5.13 -4.58
N ASP A 599 -32.89 6.08 -3.80
CA ASP A 599 -33.06 7.51 -4.06
C ASP A 599 -31.64 8.08 -4.35
N VAL A 600 -31.48 8.85 -5.43
CA VAL A 600 -30.19 9.38 -5.87
C VAL A 600 -30.28 10.90 -6.02
N ALA A 601 -29.50 11.63 -5.22
CA ALA A 601 -29.39 13.09 -5.31
C ALA A 601 -28.07 13.45 -5.98
N THR A 602 -28.10 14.21 -7.07
CA THR A 602 -26.93 14.73 -7.77
C THR A 602 -26.86 16.24 -7.65
N LEU A 603 -25.76 16.72 -7.10
CA LEU A 603 -25.43 18.15 -7.00
C LEU A 603 -24.41 18.50 -8.07
N THR A 604 -24.66 19.58 -8.83
CA THR A 604 -23.78 20.08 -9.88
C THR A 604 -23.37 21.50 -9.56
N ALA A 605 -22.10 21.79 -9.43
CA ALA A 605 -21.59 23.12 -9.10
C ALA A 605 -21.62 24.04 -10.33
N LEU A 606 -22.04 25.28 -10.14
CA LEU A 606 -22.01 26.31 -11.17
C LEU A 606 -20.69 27.08 -11.18
N HIS A 607 -20.04 27.21 -10.04
CA HIS A 607 -18.79 27.96 -9.90
C HIS A 607 -17.64 27.04 -9.41
N THR A 608 -16.57 26.97 -10.22
CA THR A 608 -15.38 26.14 -9.99
C THR A 608 -14.14 26.95 -9.66
N ASN A 609 -14.25 28.28 -9.68
CA ASN A 609 -13.16 29.25 -9.48
C ASN A 609 -11.92 28.98 -10.37
N GLY A 610 -12.11 28.35 -11.53
CA GLY A 610 -11.03 28.02 -12.46
C GLY A 610 -10.16 26.81 -12.08
N PHE A 611 -10.44 26.14 -10.95
CA PHE A 611 -9.69 24.95 -10.54
C PHE A 611 -10.07 23.68 -11.32
N ALA A 612 -11.25 23.67 -11.92
CA ALA A 612 -11.73 22.60 -12.80
C ALA A 612 -12.78 23.15 -13.78
N LYS A 613 -13.11 22.36 -14.79
CA LYS A 613 -14.24 22.65 -15.67
C LYS A 613 -15.57 22.41 -14.96
N HIS A 614 -15.64 21.34 -14.17
CA HIS A 614 -16.89 20.92 -13.55
C HIS A 614 -16.64 20.09 -12.27
N TYR A 615 -17.55 20.24 -11.30
CA TYR A 615 -17.64 19.38 -10.09
C TYR A 615 -19.07 18.85 -9.95
N ALA A 616 -19.18 17.59 -9.55
CA ALA A 616 -20.44 16.99 -9.16
C ALA A 616 -20.30 16.17 -7.87
N LEU A 617 -21.41 16.05 -7.13
CA LEU A 617 -21.54 15.20 -5.97
C LEU A 617 -22.80 14.37 -6.13
N THR A 618 -22.69 13.04 -6.04
CA THR A 618 -23.83 12.13 -6.10
C THR A 618 -23.96 11.40 -4.77
N PHE A 619 -25.17 11.44 -4.21
CA PHE A 619 -25.53 10.76 -2.96
C PHE A 619 -26.57 9.70 -3.27
N THR A 620 -26.21 8.43 -3.05
CA THR A 620 -27.11 7.30 -3.27
C THR A 620 -27.59 6.74 -1.92
N PHE A 621 -28.90 6.64 -1.77
CA PHE A 621 -29.61 6.16 -0.59
C PHE A 621 -30.37 4.88 -0.94
N PRO A 622 -29.84 3.69 -0.68
CA PRO A 622 -30.57 2.44 -0.89
C PRO A 622 -31.84 2.39 -0.01
N ARG A 623 -32.94 1.91 -0.58
CA ARG A 623 -34.24 1.79 0.16
C ARG A 623 -34.34 0.50 0.97
N ASN A 624 -33.34 -0.37 0.90
CA ASN A 624 -33.28 -1.67 1.57
C ASN A 624 -32.04 -1.82 2.49
N ALA A 625 -31.25 -0.77 2.65
CA ALA A 625 -30.07 -0.78 3.54
C ALA A 625 -29.81 0.62 4.13
N ALA A 626 -29.33 0.68 5.37
CA ALA A 626 -29.13 1.92 6.12
C ALA A 626 -27.70 2.48 5.93
N TYR A 627 -27.31 2.78 4.68
CA TYR A 627 -26.07 3.47 4.36
C TYR A 627 -26.29 4.54 3.29
N VAL A 628 -25.30 5.38 3.08
CA VAL A 628 -25.24 6.38 2.00
C VAL A 628 -23.91 6.23 1.28
N ASP A 629 -23.96 6.10 -0.04
CA ASP A 629 -22.78 6.21 -0.89
C ASP A 629 -22.65 7.67 -1.39
N VAL A 630 -21.49 8.25 -1.21
CA VAL A 630 -21.13 9.60 -1.64
C VAL A 630 -20.09 9.47 -2.73
N GLU A 631 -20.35 9.99 -3.91
CA GLU A 631 -19.40 10.07 -5.02
C GLU A 631 -19.12 11.53 -5.35
N TRP A 632 -17.87 11.92 -5.27
CA TRP A 632 -17.34 13.17 -5.79
C TRP A 632 -16.77 12.91 -7.18
N PHE A 633 -17.00 13.87 -8.09
CA PHE A 633 -16.51 13.85 -9.45
C PHE A 633 -15.93 15.21 -9.82
N VAL A 634 -14.78 15.19 -10.48
CA VAL A 634 -14.15 16.35 -11.09
C VAL A 634 -13.93 16.10 -12.58
N ASP A 635 -14.29 17.05 -13.43
CA ASP A 635 -13.95 17.08 -14.85
C ASP A 635 -12.95 18.20 -15.12
N GLY A 636 -11.84 17.80 -15.76
CA GLY A 636 -10.82 18.72 -16.24
C GLY A 636 -10.25 19.61 -15.14
N LYS A 637 -9.80 18.99 -13.99
CA LYS A 637 -9.02 19.73 -13.01
C LYS A 637 -7.79 20.33 -13.67
N THR A 638 -7.58 21.62 -13.46
CA THR A 638 -6.44 22.35 -14.04
C THR A 638 -5.16 22.05 -13.26
N PRO A 639 -4.01 21.87 -13.95
CA PRO A 639 -2.74 21.66 -13.26
C PRO A 639 -2.28 22.92 -12.53
N ASP A 640 -1.86 22.76 -11.28
CA ASP A 640 -1.18 23.79 -10.49
C ASP A 640 -0.02 23.16 -9.71
N LYS A 641 1.15 23.76 -9.83
CA LYS A 641 2.35 23.33 -9.09
C LYS A 641 2.42 23.96 -7.68
N GLN A 642 1.62 25.01 -7.41
CA GLN A 642 1.48 25.53 -6.04
C GLN A 642 0.98 24.41 -5.12
N PRO A 643 1.48 24.27 -3.90
CA PRO A 643 1.01 23.23 -2.99
C PRO A 643 -0.49 23.28 -2.78
N GLU A 644 -1.16 22.17 -3.09
CA GLU A 644 -2.60 22.04 -3.01
C GLU A 644 -3.07 20.69 -2.48
N GLY A 645 -4.32 20.60 -2.06
CA GLY A 645 -4.97 19.36 -1.68
C GLY A 645 -6.47 19.45 -1.76
N GLY A 646 -7.12 18.31 -1.96
CA GLY A 646 -8.58 18.18 -2.00
C GLY A 646 -9.08 17.21 -0.94
N TRP A 647 -10.26 17.51 -0.37
CA TRP A 647 -10.86 16.75 0.71
C TRP A 647 -12.35 16.55 0.52
N LEU A 648 -12.85 15.37 0.90
CA LEU A 648 -14.26 15.17 1.20
C LEU A 648 -14.45 15.22 2.72
N CYS A 649 -15.40 16.02 3.18
CA CYS A 649 -15.62 16.33 4.59
C CYS A 649 -16.76 15.48 5.17
N PHE A 650 -16.55 14.89 6.34
CA PHE A 650 -17.54 14.08 7.06
C PHE A 650 -17.59 14.48 8.55
N PRO A 651 -18.28 15.58 8.90
CA PRO A 651 -18.46 16.04 10.27
C PRO A 651 -19.60 15.26 10.96
N PHE A 652 -19.28 14.35 11.88
CA PHE A 652 -20.31 13.54 12.56
C PHE A 652 -20.66 14.10 13.93
N ALA A 653 -21.95 14.00 14.30
CA ALA A 653 -22.47 14.41 15.61
C ALA A 653 -22.19 13.36 16.69
N VAL A 654 -20.91 13.23 17.10
CA VAL A 654 -20.47 12.29 18.14
C VAL A 654 -19.80 13.04 19.30
N LYS A 655 -20.31 12.90 20.50
CA LYS A 655 -19.75 13.52 21.70
C LYS A 655 -18.57 12.71 22.26
N GLN A 656 -17.48 13.36 22.61
CA GLN A 656 -16.27 12.71 23.14
C GLN A 656 -15.86 11.49 22.29
N PRO A 657 -15.46 11.71 21.04
CA PRO A 657 -15.28 10.67 20.05
C PRO A 657 -14.14 9.70 20.39
N THR A 658 -14.38 8.41 20.20
CA THR A 658 -13.34 7.39 20.11
C THR A 658 -13.25 6.96 18.65
N PHE A 659 -12.05 7.03 18.08
CA PHE A 659 -11.80 6.62 16.70
C PHE A 659 -11.28 5.19 16.67
N THR A 660 -11.78 4.41 15.72
CA THR A 660 -11.23 3.09 15.36
C THR A 660 -10.94 3.11 13.87
N VAL A 661 -9.68 3.05 13.50
CA VAL A 661 -9.22 3.05 12.09
C VAL A 661 -8.84 1.63 11.71
N GLY A 662 -9.49 1.07 10.70
CA GLY A 662 -9.18 -0.25 10.16
C GLY A 662 -7.93 -0.20 9.30
N ARG A 663 -6.78 -0.40 9.91
CA ARG A 663 -5.46 -0.41 9.29
C ARG A 663 -5.08 -1.79 8.78
N LEU A 664 -4.08 -1.88 7.92
CA LEU A 664 -3.50 -3.15 7.51
C LEU A 664 -2.77 -3.79 8.70
N GLY A 665 -3.23 -4.96 9.14
CA GLY A 665 -2.72 -5.67 10.33
C GLY A 665 -3.65 -5.63 11.53
N GLY A 666 -4.56 -4.65 11.62
CA GLY A 666 -5.56 -4.58 12.69
C GLY A 666 -6.14 -3.18 12.89
N PRO A 667 -7.15 -3.04 13.73
CA PRO A 667 -7.72 -1.75 14.07
C PRO A 667 -6.75 -0.96 14.96
N VAL A 668 -6.73 0.35 14.75
CA VAL A 668 -5.86 1.29 15.47
C VAL A 668 -6.72 2.39 16.09
N ASN A 669 -6.53 2.65 17.36
CA ASN A 669 -6.97 3.89 18.00
C ASN A 669 -5.82 4.90 17.92
N PRO A 670 -5.96 6.03 17.20
CA PRO A 670 -4.87 6.98 17.02
C PRO A 670 -4.32 7.60 18.31
N ALA A 671 -5.12 7.65 19.38
CA ALA A 671 -4.70 8.18 20.67
C ALA A 671 -3.74 7.25 21.43
N THR A 672 -3.87 5.91 21.27
CA THR A 672 -3.17 4.92 22.11
C THR A 672 -2.24 3.98 21.36
N ASP A 673 -2.50 3.71 20.08
CA ASP A 673 -1.87 2.59 19.37
C ASP A 673 -0.81 3.05 18.34
N ILE A 674 -0.61 4.36 18.14
CA ILE A 674 0.39 4.91 17.23
C ILE A 674 1.68 5.22 17.99
N ILE A 675 2.78 4.64 17.51
CA ILE A 675 4.12 4.91 18.04
C ILE A 675 4.51 6.38 17.76
N GLN A 676 4.99 7.07 18.78
CA GLN A 676 5.44 8.46 18.66
C GLN A 676 6.56 8.60 17.62
N GLY A 677 6.58 9.71 16.91
CA GLY A 677 7.56 10.01 15.85
C GLY A 677 7.05 9.76 14.43
N THR A 678 5.85 9.16 14.30
CA THR A 678 5.19 8.90 13.01
C THR A 678 4.14 9.98 12.69
N ASN A 679 3.63 9.97 11.45
CA ASN A 679 2.56 10.86 11.04
C ASN A 679 1.24 10.48 11.72
N LYS A 680 0.58 11.46 12.36
CA LYS A 680 -0.73 11.30 12.97
C LYS A 680 -1.83 12.11 12.27
N TYR A 681 -1.46 12.96 11.31
CA TYR A 681 -2.40 13.80 10.56
C TYR A 681 -2.93 13.15 9.29
N LEU A 682 -2.16 12.25 8.68
CA LEU A 682 -2.54 11.57 7.45
C LEU A 682 -2.17 10.09 7.57
N MET A 683 -3.11 9.19 7.28
CA MET A 683 -2.89 7.75 7.34
C MET A 683 -3.73 7.00 6.32
N ALA A 684 -3.23 5.86 5.84
CA ALA A 684 -3.99 5.00 4.94
C ALA A 684 -4.95 4.08 5.71
N VAL A 685 -6.14 3.89 5.19
CA VAL A 685 -7.18 3.00 5.70
C VAL A 685 -7.27 1.76 4.81
N ASN A 686 -7.14 0.57 5.40
CA ASN A 686 -7.36 -0.68 4.67
C ASN A 686 -8.86 -1.03 4.57
N SER A 687 -9.59 -1.00 5.70
CA SER A 687 -11.04 -1.23 5.72
C SER A 687 -11.82 0.08 5.85
N GLY A 688 -12.13 0.54 7.04
CA GLY A 688 -12.91 1.74 7.27
C GLY A 688 -12.56 2.44 8.58
N VAL A 689 -13.32 3.48 8.91
CA VAL A 689 -13.20 4.23 10.17
C VAL A 689 -14.53 4.23 10.88
N SER A 690 -14.55 3.95 12.20
CA SER A 690 -15.71 4.21 13.03
C SER A 690 -15.39 5.26 14.09
N ILE A 691 -16.39 6.12 14.37
CA ILE A 691 -16.35 7.15 15.40
C ILE A 691 -17.53 6.87 16.33
N THR A 692 -17.25 6.62 17.60
CA THR A 692 -18.26 6.25 18.58
C THR A 692 -18.17 7.08 19.84
N ALA A 693 -19.34 7.40 20.41
CA ALA A 693 -19.45 7.95 21.75
C ALA A 693 -19.28 6.85 22.83
N SER A 694 -19.31 7.22 24.09
CA SER A 694 -19.19 6.27 25.22
C SER A 694 -20.31 5.22 25.26
N ASP A 695 -21.53 5.57 24.80
CA ASP A 695 -22.68 4.67 24.68
C ASP A 695 -22.62 3.75 23.45
N LYS A 696 -21.50 3.77 22.71
CA LYS A 696 -21.26 3.06 21.45
C LYS A 696 -22.14 3.51 20.28
N SER A 697 -22.88 4.60 20.40
CA SER A 697 -23.54 5.23 19.26
C SER A 697 -22.55 6.04 18.43
N GLY A 698 -22.76 6.12 17.11
CA GLY A 698 -21.84 6.86 16.25
C GLY A 698 -22.11 6.67 14.77
N ALA A 699 -21.08 6.88 13.99
CA ALA A 699 -21.08 6.67 12.56
C ALA A 699 -19.79 5.94 12.13
N ALA A 700 -19.84 5.31 10.97
CA ALA A 700 -18.66 4.74 10.34
C ALA A 700 -18.65 5.10 8.86
N LEU A 701 -17.45 5.06 8.27
CA LEU A 701 -17.27 5.25 6.85
C LEU A 701 -16.18 4.33 6.29
N SER A 702 -16.27 4.05 5.00
CA SER A 702 -15.23 3.38 4.22
C SER A 702 -14.90 4.22 2.98
N PRO A 703 -13.69 4.75 2.90
CA PRO A 703 -13.20 5.29 1.63
C PRO A 703 -13.02 4.13 0.64
N MET A 704 -13.71 4.17 -0.49
CA MET A 704 -13.70 3.06 -1.44
C MET A 704 -12.52 3.18 -2.40
N ASP A 705 -12.23 4.38 -2.85
CA ASP A 705 -11.24 4.68 -3.90
C ASP A 705 -9.94 5.25 -3.33
N SER A 706 -9.98 6.36 -2.60
CA SER A 706 -8.80 6.90 -1.92
C SER A 706 -8.59 6.25 -0.54
N PRO A 707 -7.39 5.75 -0.22
CA PRO A 707 -7.12 5.21 1.11
C PRO A 707 -6.82 6.27 2.18
N LEU A 708 -6.47 7.51 1.81
CA LEU A 708 -5.91 8.49 2.73
C LEU A 708 -6.98 9.29 3.48
N ILE A 709 -6.83 9.34 4.78
CA ILE A 709 -7.71 10.11 5.66
C ILE A 709 -6.93 11.00 6.63
N SER A 710 -7.61 12.07 7.07
CA SER A 710 -7.24 12.87 8.22
C SER A 710 -8.38 12.90 9.22
N LEU A 711 -8.06 12.93 10.52
CA LEU A 711 -9.04 12.91 11.61
C LEU A 711 -9.03 14.24 12.36
N GLY A 712 -10.22 14.76 12.64
CA GLY A 712 -10.42 16.01 13.36
C GLY A 712 -10.33 17.27 12.48
N GLU A 713 -9.33 17.35 11.63
CA GLU A 713 -9.08 18.48 10.72
C GLU A 713 -8.34 18.03 9.44
N PRO A 714 -8.36 18.80 8.34
CA PRO A 714 -7.50 18.56 7.18
C PRO A 714 -6.03 18.58 7.59
N GLY A 715 -5.26 17.56 7.21
CA GLY A 715 -3.93 17.29 7.77
C GLY A 715 -2.74 17.47 6.84
N LEU A 716 -2.94 17.97 5.59
CA LEU A 716 -1.81 18.29 4.70
C LEU A 716 -0.97 19.44 5.26
N TRP A 717 0.34 19.34 5.08
CA TRP A 717 1.31 20.31 5.57
C TRP A 717 1.23 20.55 7.10
N LYS A 718 0.84 19.50 7.86
CA LYS A 718 0.84 19.48 9.31
C LYS A 718 1.66 18.34 9.86
N PHE A 719 2.41 18.59 10.91
CA PHE A 719 3.14 17.57 11.66
C PHE A 719 3.28 17.97 13.13
N SER A 720 2.95 17.06 14.02
CA SER A 720 3.17 17.18 15.46
C SER A 720 3.30 15.80 16.08
N LEU A 721 4.19 15.64 17.04
CA LEU A 721 4.36 14.39 17.78
C LEU A 721 3.20 14.12 18.74
N ASP A 722 2.49 15.18 19.16
CA ASP A 722 1.47 15.14 20.21
C ASP A 722 0.04 15.31 19.68
N HIS A 723 -0.12 15.28 18.35
CA HIS A 723 -1.46 15.39 17.75
C HIS A 723 -2.36 14.24 18.20
N GLU A 724 -3.57 14.62 18.67
CA GLU A 724 -4.65 13.70 19.03
C GLU A 724 -5.97 14.25 18.46
N PRO A 725 -6.67 13.50 17.60
CA PRO A 725 -7.93 13.97 17.02
C PRO A 725 -9.03 14.02 18.09
N LYS A 726 -9.64 15.20 18.28
CA LYS A 726 -10.71 15.43 19.27
C LYS A 726 -12.05 15.80 18.63
N ILE A 727 -12.03 16.32 17.42
CA ILE A 727 -13.24 16.69 16.65
C ILE A 727 -13.73 15.45 15.92
N PRO A 728 -15.04 15.12 15.99
CA PRO A 728 -15.59 13.90 15.38
C PRO A 728 -15.76 14.02 13.85
N SER A 729 -14.71 14.45 13.18
CA SER A 729 -14.71 14.64 11.73
C SER A 729 -13.68 13.76 11.06
N VAL A 730 -14.02 13.23 9.88
CA VAL A 730 -13.10 12.56 8.98
C VAL A 730 -13.01 13.33 7.69
N PHE A 731 -11.80 13.50 7.20
CA PHE A 731 -11.50 14.14 5.92
C PHE A 731 -10.83 13.08 5.04
N VAL A 732 -11.45 12.76 3.90
CA VAL A 732 -10.87 11.85 2.91
C VAL A 732 -10.10 12.69 1.91
N ASN A 733 -8.78 12.50 1.83
CA ASN A 733 -7.94 13.21 0.87
C ASN A 733 -8.16 12.62 -0.52
N VAL A 734 -8.45 13.45 -1.51
CA VAL A 734 -8.75 13.01 -2.89
C VAL A 734 -7.67 13.37 -3.88
N TYR A 735 -6.73 14.23 -3.53
CA TYR A 735 -5.46 14.52 -4.19
C TYR A 735 -4.58 15.43 -3.33
N ASN A 736 -3.27 15.40 -3.56
CA ASN A 736 -2.31 16.37 -3.05
C ASN A 736 -1.02 16.37 -3.89
N ASN A 737 -0.19 17.39 -3.74
CA ASN A 737 1.14 17.49 -4.33
C ASN A 737 2.17 17.95 -3.29
N MET A 738 2.13 17.34 -2.09
CA MET A 738 2.95 17.82 -0.96
C MET A 738 4.43 17.91 -1.27
N TRP A 739 5.08 16.80 -1.58
CA TRP A 739 6.54 16.78 -1.62
C TRP A 739 7.10 17.06 -3.00
N ASN A 740 8.38 17.47 -2.98
CA ASN A 740 9.13 17.77 -4.19
C ASN A 740 9.88 16.53 -4.69
N THR A 741 10.71 15.93 -3.88
CA THR A 741 11.66 14.86 -4.18
C THR A 741 11.44 14.12 -5.54
N ASN A 742 10.67 13.03 -5.59
CA ASN A 742 10.37 12.26 -6.80
C ASN A 742 8.87 12.07 -7.05
N PHE A 743 8.03 12.75 -6.27
CA PHE A 743 6.57 12.67 -6.43
C PHE A 743 6.09 13.60 -7.56
N PRO A 744 4.98 13.27 -8.24
CA PRO A 744 4.33 14.20 -9.16
C PRO A 744 4.04 15.56 -8.49
N LEU A 745 4.43 16.64 -9.17
CA LEU A 745 4.44 17.98 -8.61
C LEU A 745 3.12 18.73 -8.80
N TRP A 746 2.19 18.20 -9.59
CA TRP A 746 0.85 18.75 -9.84
C TRP A 746 -0.15 17.64 -10.14
N GLN A 747 -1.42 17.99 -10.04
CA GLN A 747 -2.56 17.10 -10.32
C GLN A 747 -3.45 17.72 -11.38
N GLU A 748 -3.88 16.92 -12.34
CA GLU A 748 -4.78 17.34 -13.42
C GLU A 748 -5.63 16.16 -13.91
N GLY A 749 -6.70 16.48 -14.66
CA GLY A 749 -7.51 15.49 -15.34
C GLY A 749 -8.92 15.32 -14.78
N THR A 750 -9.51 14.17 -15.07
CA THR A 750 -10.90 13.83 -14.77
C THR A 750 -10.97 12.52 -14.02
N TRP A 751 -11.57 12.51 -12.82
CA TRP A 751 -11.76 11.28 -12.01
C TRP A 751 -12.87 11.45 -10.98
N SER A 752 -13.22 10.38 -10.28
CA SER A 752 -14.17 10.39 -9.17
C SER A 752 -13.64 9.62 -7.97
N GLU A 753 -14.20 9.92 -6.78
CA GLU A 753 -13.88 9.26 -5.51
C GLU A 753 -15.14 8.91 -4.76
N LYS A 754 -15.21 7.69 -4.20
CA LYS A 754 -16.39 7.16 -3.50
C LYS A 754 -16.11 6.89 -2.03
N VAL A 755 -17.09 7.22 -1.20
CA VAL A 755 -17.08 6.95 0.25
C VAL A 755 -18.45 6.42 0.65
N ARG A 756 -18.51 5.28 1.37
CA ARG A 756 -19.74 4.81 2.01
C ARG A 756 -19.75 5.23 3.47
N ILE A 757 -20.88 5.73 3.94
CA ILE A 757 -21.14 6.05 5.35
C ILE A 757 -22.34 5.25 5.88
N TRP A 758 -22.29 4.84 7.16
CA TRP A 758 -23.40 4.15 7.83
C TRP A 758 -23.45 4.47 9.32
N VAL A 759 -24.60 4.18 9.92
CA VAL A 759 -24.85 4.38 11.35
C VAL A 759 -24.30 3.20 12.15
N VAL A 760 -23.68 3.47 13.30
CA VAL A 760 -23.35 2.45 14.27
C VAL A 760 -24.04 2.69 15.62
N ASP A 761 -24.37 1.62 16.30
CA ASP A 761 -24.99 1.61 17.64
C ASP A 761 -24.29 0.57 18.54
N LYS A 762 -24.77 0.40 19.76
CA LYS A 762 -24.16 -0.52 20.73
C LYS A 762 -24.01 -1.98 20.26
N HIS A 763 -24.77 -2.41 19.26
CA HIS A 763 -24.71 -3.78 18.70
C HIS A 763 -23.77 -3.87 17.49
N THR A 764 -23.61 -2.76 16.77
CA THR A 764 -22.87 -2.69 15.49
C THR A 764 -21.54 -1.94 15.62
N ALA A 765 -21.26 -1.26 16.75
CA ALA A 765 -19.97 -0.62 17.03
C ALA A 765 -18.89 -1.64 17.39
N THR A 766 -18.64 -2.58 16.48
CA THR A 766 -17.67 -3.68 16.63
C THR A 766 -16.72 -3.73 15.45
N VAL A 767 -15.50 -4.21 15.67
CA VAL A 767 -14.51 -4.39 14.59
C VAL A 767 -15.02 -5.33 13.49
N PRO A 768 -15.65 -6.50 13.79
CA PRO A 768 -16.23 -7.34 12.74
C PRO A 768 -17.23 -6.61 11.85
N ASN A 769 -18.11 -5.78 12.43
CA ASN A 769 -19.09 -5.01 11.66
C ASN A 769 -18.40 -3.96 10.78
N LEU A 770 -17.42 -3.22 11.32
CA LEU A 770 -16.63 -2.26 10.57
C LEU A 770 -15.95 -2.93 9.36
N VAL A 771 -15.29 -4.08 9.58
CA VAL A 771 -14.59 -4.84 8.52
C VAL A 771 -15.58 -5.31 7.47
N GLN A 772 -16.68 -5.96 7.86
CA GLN A 772 -17.65 -6.52 6.93
C GLN A 772 -18.27 -5.45 6.04
N ASN A 773 -18.81 -4.36 6.61
CA ASN A 773 -19.41 -3.26 5.84
C ASN A 773 -18.39 -2.57 4.92
N SER A 774 -17.15 -2.41 5.38
CA SER A 774 -16.09 -1.81 4.59
C SER A 774 -15.72 -2.67 3.37
N TRP A 775 -15.59 -3.99 3.54
CA TRP A 775 -15.30 -4.88 2.41
C TRP A 775 -16.49 -5.01 1.46
N GLU A 776 -17.72 -4.96 1.95
CA GLU A 776 -18.90 -4.89 1.07
C GLU A 776 -18.96 -3.61 0.25
N ALA A 777 -18.43 -2.49 0.76
CA ALA A 777 -18.29 -1.25 0.01
C ALA A 777 -17.14 -1.34 -1.02
N ARG A 778 -15.95 -1.85 -0.61
CA ARG A 778 -14.76 -1.93 -1.47
C ARG A 778 -14.85 -3.00 -2.57
N LEU A 779 -15.54 -4.12 -2.31
CA LEU A 779 -15.71 -5.20 -3.28
C LEU A 779 -17.17 -5.31 -3.71
N PRO A 780 -17.58 -4.62 -4.79
CA PRO A 780 -18.94 -4.70 -5.30
C PRO A 780 -19.26 -6.11 -5.82
N LEU A 781 -20.53 -6.40 -6.04
CA LEU A 781 -20.94 -7.57 -6.81
C LEU A 781 -20.42 -7.44 -8.24
N LEU A 782 -19.95 -8.55 -8.79
CA LEU A 782 -19.36 -8.59 -10.14
C LEU A 782 -20.35 -9.20 -11.14
N THR A 783 -20.34 -8.72 -12.37
CA THR A 783 -21.31 -9.12 -13.38
C THR A 783 -20.65 -9.69 -14.64
N GLY A 784 -21.25 -10.75 -15.17
CA GLY A 784 -20.92 -11.30 -16.49
C GLY A 784 -22.16 -11.50 -17.34
N ILE A 785 -22.04 -11.31 -18.62
CA ILE A 785 -23.16 -11.43 -19.58
C ILE A 785 -22.90 -12.48 -20.65
N ALA A 786 -23.97 -13.12 -21.12
CA ALA A 786 -23.93 -14.01 -22.26
C ALA A 786 -25.28 -14.00 -23.01
N GLU A 787 -25.26 -14.55 -24.23
CA GLU A 787 -26.42 -14.71 -25.08
C GLU A 787 -26.39 -16.10 -25.77
N GLY A 788 -27.52 -16.65 -26.20
CA GLY A 788 -27.67 -17.88 -26.92
C GLY A 788 -28.23 -19.03 -26.10
N GLU A 789 -27.86 -20.27 -26.43
CA GLU A 789 -28.39 -21.48 -25.79
C GLU A 789 -28.04 -21.53 -24.30
N ALA A 790 -28.88 -22.20 -23.50
CA ALA A 790 -28.64 -22.42 -22.08
C ALA A 790 -27.45 -23.38 -21.88
N GLY A 791 -26.60 -23.07 -20.87
CA GLY A 791 -25.57 -23.97 -20.41
C GLY A 791 -26.12 -25.09 -19.49
N LYS A 792 -25.22 -25.74 -18.75
CA LYS A 792 -25.56 -26.89 -17.88
C LYS A 792 -25.58 -26.59 -16.40
N LEU A 793 -24.97 -25.48 -15.94
CA LEU A 793 -24.92 -25.14 -14.52
C LEU A 793 -26.25 -24.61 -14.01
N ALA A 794 -26.54 -24.88 -12.75
CA ALA A 794 -27.71 -24.30 -12.10
C ALA A 794 -27.70 -22.76 -12.16
N ALA A 795 -28.87 -22.15 -12.23
CA ALA A 795 -29.01 -20.70 -12.26
C ALA A 795 -28.50 -19.97 -10.99
N LYS A 796 -28.34 -20.72 -9.90
CA LYS A 796 -27.77 -20.25 -8.62
C LYS A 796 -26.86 -21.33 -8.07
N LYS A 797 -25.71 -20.90 -7.48
CA LYS A 797 -24.76 -21.85 -6.88
C LYS A 797 -23.98 -21.18 -5.75
N ASP A 798 -23.73 -21.95 -4.70
CA ASP A 798 -22.93 -21.53 -3.55
C ASP A 798 -21.45 -21.76 -3.89
N GLY A 799 -20.59 -20.86 -3.42
CA GLY A 799 -19.14 -20.98 -3.52
C GLY A 799 -18.47 -21.32 -2.19
N LEU A 800 -17.26 -20.80 -1.98
CA LEU A 800 -16.52 -20.94 -0.74
C LEU A 800 -17.14 -20.06 0.35
N ALA A 801 -17.46 -20.64 1.51
CA ALA A 801 -18.03 -19.91 2.64
C ALA A 801 -17.18 -20.06 3.90
N ILE A 802 -17.16 -19.02 4.73
CA ILE A 802 -16.47 -19.00 6.02
C ILE A 802 -17.47 -18.74 7.13
N SER A 803 -17.36 -19.50 8.23
CA SER A 803 -18.28 -19.41 9.37
C SER A 803 -18.16 -18.11 10.18
N ARG A 804 -17.18 -17.25 9.88
CA ARG A 804 -16.91 -15.97 10.55
C ARG A 804 -16.81 -14.84 9.53
N GLY A 805 -17.72 -13.86 9.59
CA GLY A 805 -17.88 -12.79 8.59
C GLY A 805 -16.80 -11.71 8.53
N SER A 806 -15.76 -11.78 9.36
CA SER A 806 -14.60 -10.86 9.32
C SER A 806 -13.30 -11.54 8.89
N VAL A 807 -13.40 -12.74 8.32
CA VAL A 807 -12.26 -13.48 7.78
C VAL A 807 -12.30 -13.40 6.25
N LEU A 808 -11.24 -12.86 5.66
CA LEU A 808 -11.07 -12.80 4.21
C LEU A 808 -10.40 -14.05 3.67
N VAL A 809 -10.75 -14.43 2.44
CA VAL A 809 -9.98 -15.34 1.60
C VAL A 809 -9.02 -14.50 0.77
N THR A 810 -7.73 -14.61 1.03
CA THR A 810 -6.70 -13.84 0.31
C THR A 810 -6.02 -14.65 -0.78
N ALA A 811 -6.15 -15.98 -0.78
CA ALA A 811 -5.79 -16.85 -1.90
C ALA A 811 -6.65 -18.12 -1.89
N PHE A 812 -7.12 -18.52 -3.05
CA PHE A 812 -7.74 -19.83 -3.29
C PHE A 812 -7.45 -20.23 -4.73
N GLY A 813 -6.29 -20.81 -4.99
CA GLY A 813 -5.83 -21.11 -6.34
C GLY A 813 -4.58 -21.96 -6.42
N GLU A 814 -3.93 -21.95 -7.57
CA GLU A 814 -2.68 -22.65 -7.78
C GLU A 814 -1.60 -22.18 -6.81
N ASN A 815 -0.89 -23.14 -6.18
CA ASN A 815 0.13 -22.81 -5.20
C ASN A 815 1.37 -22.19 -5.87
N PRO A 816 1.72 -20.93 -5.61
CA PRO A 816 2.87 -20.28 -6.21
C PRO A 816 4.22 -20.82 -5.69
N ASP A 817 4.20 -21.54 -4.59
CA ASP A 817 5.38 -22.09 -3.92
C ASP A 817 5.64 -23.56 -4.25
N GLY A 818 4.82 -24.20 -5.07
CA GLY A 818 4.95 -25.62 -5.44
C GLY A 818 3.64 -26.23 -5.94
N ASN A 819 3.44 -27.53 -5.71
CA ASN A 819 2.26 -28.26 -6.19
C ASN A 819 1.05 -28.09 -5.26
N GLY A 820 -0.16 -28.28 -5.80
CA GLY A 820 -1.44 -28.27 -5.08
C GLY A 820 -2.14 -26.92 -5.12
N THR A 821 -3.25 -26.83 -4.41
CA THR A 821 -4.06 -25.61 -4.30
C THR A 821 -3.81 -24.93 -2.97
N VAL A 822 -3.40 -23.66 -2.99
CA VAL A 822 -3.28 -22.87 -1.77
C VAL A 822 -4.66 -22.34 -1.37
N LEU A 823 -4.97 -22.45 -0.08
CA LEU A 823 -6.06 -21.72 0.58
C LEU A 823 -5.44 -20.83 1.66
N ARG A 824 -5.61 -19.53 1.56
CA ARG A 824 -5.11 -18.57 2.54
C ARG A 824 -6.24 -17.68 3.03
N LEU A 825 -6.25 -17.49 4.34
CA LEU A 825 -7.25 -16.71 5.05
C LEU A 825 -6.58 -15.69 5.94
N TRP A 826 -7.26 -14.56 6.19
CA TRP A 826 -6.79 -13.55 7.13
C TRP A 826 -7.95 -13.06 8.03
N GLU A 827 -7.81 -13.25 9.34
CA GLU A 827 -8.76 -12.76 10.33
C GLU A 827 -8.58 -11.24 10.55
N GLN A 828 -9.62 -10.46 10.47
CA GLN A 828 -9.57 -8.99 10.61
C GLN A 828 -10.50 -8.44 11.71
N GLY A 829 -11.37 -9.26 12.25
CA GLY A 829 -12.37 -8.84 13.23
C GLY A 829 -11.90 -8.85 14.69
N GLY A 830 -10.68 -9.33 14.94
CA GLY A 830 -10.16 -9.44 16.31
C GLY A 830 -10.71 -10.60 17.12
N LEU A 831 -11.21 -11.64 16.47
CA LEU A 831 -11.84 -12.81 17.09
C LEU A 831 -10.93 -14.04 17.02
N SER A 832 -10.78 -14.74 18.14
CA SER A 832 -10.09 -16.04 18.20
C SER A 832 -11.09 -17.18 18.35
N GLY A 833 -10.74 -18.38 17.89
CA GLY A 833 -11.54 -19.59 18.00
C GLY A 833 -11.61 -20.36 16.69
N ASN A 834 -12.40 -21.43 16.68
CA ASN A 834 -12.54 -22.27 15.50
C ASN A 834 -13.25 -21.54 14.36
N VAL A 835 -12.73 -21.74 13.16
CA VAL A 835 -13.30 -21.30 11.89
C VAL A 835 -13.53 -22.54 11.03
N THR A 836 -14.67 -22.58 10.37
CA THR A 836 -15.00 -23.61 9.38
C THR A 836 -15.04 -22.97 8.01
N VAL A 837 -14.22 -23.47 7.09
CA VAL A 837 -14.30 -23.20 5.66
C VAL A 837 -15.16 -24.28 5.03
N THR A 838 -16.22 -23.88 4.35
CA THR A 838 -17.02 -24.77 3.51
C THR A 838 -16.57 -24.56 2.06
N LEU A 839 -15.97 -25.58 1.47
CA LEU A 839 -15.53 -25.58 0.09
C LEU A 839 -16.72 -25.72 -0.87
N PRO A 840 -16.62 -25.26 -2.12
CA PRO A 840 -17.68 -25.38 -3.11
C PRO A 840 -18.08 -26.84 -3.32
N LYS A 841 -19.37 -27.10 -3.50
CA LYS A 841 -19.90 -28.44 -3.77
C LYS A 841 -19.29 -29.01 -5.07
N GLY A 842 -18.78 -30.22 -4.99
CA GLY A 842 -18.04 -30.90 -6.07
C GLY A 842 -16.51 -30.84 -5.89
N SER A 843 -16.03 -30.21 -4.84
CA SER A 843 -14.63 -30.22 -4.47
C SER A 843 -14.12 -31.65 -4.20
N ALA A 844 -12.98 -32.00 -4.76
CA ALA A 844 -12.31 -33.30 -4.59
C ALA A 844 -11.29 -33.31 -3.45
N TYR A 845 -11.06 -32.19 -2.77
CA TYR A 845 -10.08 -32.11 -1.70
C TYR A 845 -10.50 -32.89 -0.47
N THR A 846 -9.60 -33.74 0.04
CA THR A 846 -9.84 -34.59 1.23
C THR A 846 -8.94 -34.23 2.40
N LYS A 847 -7.87 -33.48 2.15
CA LYS A 847 -6.84 -33.11 3.13
C LYS A 847 -6.37 -31.68 2.94
N ALA A 848 -5.95 -31.04 4.05
CA ALA A 848 -5.35 -29.73 4.09
C ALA A 848 -4.05 -29.78 4.91
N THR A 849 -2.91 -29.49 4.28
CA THR A 849 -1.62 -29.40 4.97
C THR A 849 -1.39 -27.97 5.43
N PRO A 850 -1.31 -27.69 6.76
CA PRO A 850 -0.97 -26.35 7.24
C PRO A 850 0.42 -25.93 6.82
N VAL A 851 0.57 -24.74 6.26
CA VAL A 851 1.85 -24.16 5.83
C VAL A 851 2.01 -22.74 6.37
N ASN A 852 3.25 -22.25 6.40
CA ASN A 852 3.51 -20.82 6.62
C ASN A 852 3.22 -20.01 5.34
N LEU A 853 3.37 -18.68 5.41
CA LEU A 853 3.08 -17.78 4.27
C LEU A 853 4.07 -17.96 3.08
N ARG A 854 5.11 -18.78 3.23
CA ARG A 854 6.07 -19.14 2.18
C ARG A 854 6.01 -20.63 1.78
N GLY A 855 4.93 -21.34 2.13
CA GLY A 855 4.68 -22.74 1.73
C GLY A 855 5.42 -23.81 2.53
N GLU A 856 6.16 -23.46 3.62
CA GLU A 856 6.80 -24.46 4.47
C GLU A 856 5.79 -25.13 5.41
N VAL A 857 5.82 -26.45 5.52
CA VAL A 857 4.89 -27.22 6.36
C VAL A 857 5.04 -26.87 7.84
N LYS A 858 3.91 -26.57 8.50
CA LYS A 858 3.82 -26.13 9.89
C LYS A 858 3.21 -27.15 10.87
N GLY A 859 2.55 -28.17 10.37
CA GLY A 859 1.83 -29.10 11.23
C GLY A 859 1.34 -30.32 10.51
N LYS A 860 0.56 -31.13 11.23
CA LYS A 860 -0.07 -32.34 10.69
C LYS A 860 -1.19 -31.98 9.70
N GLU A 861 -1.39 -32.82 8.69
CA GLU A 861 -2.52 -32.71 7.80
C GLU A 861 -3.86 -32.75 8.57
N LEU A 862 -4.79 -31.93 8.15
CA LEU A 862 -6.17 -31.89 8.63
C LEU A 862 -7.09 -32.58 7.61
N ALA A 863 -8.07 -33.33 8.08
CA ALA A 863 -9.08 -33.93 7.22
C ALA A 863 -10.10 -32.89 6.75
N ILE A 864 -10.51 -32.97 5.50
CA ILE A 864 -11.65 -32.28 4.94
C ILE A 864 -12.80 -33.28 4.87
N SER A 865 -13.87 -33.04 5.64
CA SER A 865 -15.03 -33.94 5.72
C SER A 865 -16.30 -33.20 5.30
N ASN A 866 -17.07 -33.76 4.39
CA ASN A 866 -18.28 -33.12 3.83
C ASN A 866 -18.01 -31.70 3.29
N ASN A 867 -16.89 -31.54 2.57
CA ASN A 867 -16.39 -30.26 2.06
C ASN A 867 -16.09 -29.21 3.14
N LYS A 868 -15.90 -29.62 4.40
CA LYS A 868 -15.60 -28.69 5.51
C LYS A 868 -14.21 -28.92 6.08
N LEU A 869 -13.47 -27.82 6.23
CA LEU A 869 -12.20 -27.74 6.93
C LEU A 869 -12.40 -26.87 8.17
N THR A 870 -12.16 -27.43 9.37
CA THR A 870 -12.29 -26.69 10.66
C THR A 870 -10.93 -26.65 11.36
N PHE A 871 -10.55 -25.47 11.82
CA PHE A 871 -9.28 -25.22 12.50
C PHE A 871 -9.35 -23.99 13.41
N PRO A 872 -8.46 -23.86 14.42
CA PRO A 872 -8.37 -22.66 15.23
C PRO A 872 -7.71 -21.52 14.44
N LEU A 873 -8.32 -20.33 14.47
CA LEU A 873 -7.78 -19.11 13.88
C LEU A 873 -7.77 -18.01 14.94
N ASN A 874 -6.57 -17.47 15.21
CA ASN A 874 -6.39 -16.41 16.19
C ASN A 874 -6.78 -15.05 15.58
N ARG A 875 -7.11 -14.10 16.47
CA ARG A 875 -7.40 -12.72 16.08
C ARG A 875 -6.25 -12.12 15.26
N TYR A 876 -6.58 -11.40 14.22
CA TYR A 876 -5.66 -10.68 13.30
C TYR A 876 -4.57 -11.54 12.65
N ALA A 877 -4.66 -12.86 12.76
CA ALA A 877 -3.68 -13.79 12.21
C ALA A 877 -4.08 -14.35 10.85
N PRO A 878 -3.10 -14.69 9.97
CA PRO A 878 -3.32 -15.50 8.79
C PRO A 878 -3.38 -16.99 9.12
N ALA A 879 -4.00 -17.76 8.23
CA ALA A 879 -3.85 -19.21 8.12
C ALA A 879 -3.69 -19.61 6.67
N SER A 880 -2.77 -20.54 6.39
CA SER A 880 -2.47 -21.00 5.03
C SER A 880 -2.40 -22.51 4.97
N PHE A 881 -3.00 -23.09 3.93
CA PHE A 881 -3.08 -24.54 3.72
C PHE A 881 -2.79 -24.87 2.26
N ILE A 882 -2.20 -26.05 2.04
CA ILE A 882 -2.16 -26.70 0.73
C ILE A 882 -3.24 -27.80 0.75
N LEU A 883 -4.22 -27.65 -0.13
CA LEU A 883 -5.33 -28.60 -0.31
C LEU A 883 -4.93 -29.73 -1.26
N LYS A 884 -5.29 -30.97 -0.91
CA LYS A 884 -5.03 -32.20 -1.68
C LYS A 884 -6.25 -33.08 -1.76
#